data_de7e097b0d56324e2e71377d383e8444
#
_entry.id   de7e097b0d56324e2e71377d383e8444
#
_cell.length_a   1.000
_cell.length_b   1.000
_cell.length_c   1.000
_cell.angle_alpha   90.00
_cell.angle_beta   90.00
_cell.angle_gamma   90.00
#
_symmetry.space_group_name_H-M   'P 1'
#
loop_
_entity.id
_entity.type
_entity.pdbx_description
1 polymer ?
#
loop_
_entity_poly.entity_id
_entity_poly.type
_entity_poly.pdbx_seq_one_letter_code
_entity_poly.pdbx_strand_id
1 'polypeptide(L)'
;MDQTFEKRKKVIYDFICDDFYIPMKVKEIATVLQVSKEQRRELQEVLDALVEEGKITLSKRGKYSKGQAKRITGTFQANIRGFGFVMVEGEDEDIFIPGENVNGAFQGDEVECIITGAPGGKRKEGKIVRIVSHQVKKIVGLYEKSKSFGFVRPDNQRYLKDIYIPAGKEMDAMDGHKVVVELTSYGQEHAKPEGKIVEIIGHVNDPGADILSIVKDYDLPTEFPEKVLNQAVRVGKDVSEADCAGRLDLRDWQMVTIDGEDAKDLDDAVSLTMKDENYQLGVHIADVTNYVQEKSALDREALKRGTSVYLADRVIPMLPHVLSNGICSLNAGEDRLALSCIMTVSPKGEVIDHQIAETVIRVDKRMSYTGVSKVLAEEPEALKEDEDFVPMIQKMQELSTILRERRGKRGSIDFDFPETKIELDEKGKPINIKPYERNSATKIIEDFMLLANETVAEEYFWREVPFLYRTHEVPDEEKIKKLSTFINNFGYHIHVHDEVKPKEIQKLLSQVEGTPEEALISRLTLRSMCQAKYTLENTGHFGLAAKYYTHFTSPIRRYPDLQIHRIIKENLRGRLNENRIEHYDKILPEVAKQCSDRERLAEETEREVVKMKKAEYMRMHIGEEYEGVISGVTKWGIYVELPNTVEGLVHVVDLRDDHYNFIEQTYEMVGEHTGKTYKLGEKVRVRVSDADKLLRTINFELA
;
A
#
# COMPACT_ATOMS: atom_id res chain seq x y z
N MET A 1 -8.63 37.92 -25.12
CA MET A 1 -8.08 37.53 -26.44
C MET A 1 -9.10 37.81 -27.51
N ASP A 2 -8.71 38.42 -28.64
CA ASP A 2 -9.60 38.88 -29.69
C ASP A 2 -10.27 37.68 -30.39
N GLN A 3 -11.60 37.59 -30.34
CA GLN A 3 -12.38 36.51 -31.00
C GLN A 3 -12.05 36.40 -32.50
N THR A 4 -11.56 37.46 -33.09
CA THR A 4 -11.15 37.53 -34.51
C THR A 4 -9.85 36.79 -34.77
N PHE A 5 -8.88 36.83 -33.84
CA PHE A 5 -7.60 36.13 -33.95
C PHE A 5 -7.80 34.59 -33.84
N GLU A 6 -8.62 34.12 -32.93
CA GLU A 6 -8.92 32.66 -32.79
C GLU A 6 -9.70 32.13 -34.03
N LYS A 7 -10.62 32.88 -34.59
CA LYS A 7 -11.27 32.48 -35.84
C LYS A 7 -10.28 32.36 -36.99
N ARG A 8 -9.35 33.29 -37.11
CA ARG A 8 -8.30 33.26 -38.15
C ARG A 8 -7.34 32.08 -37.93
N LYS A 9 -6.96 31.82 -36.70
CA LYS A 9 -6.16 30.63 -36.33
C LYS A 9 -6.81 29.34 -36.80
N LYS A 10 -8.11 29.20 -36.57
CA LYS A 10 -8.87 28.03 -36.99
C LYS A 10 -8.87 27.89 -38.52
N VAL A 11 -9.15 28.96 -39.27
CA VAL A 11 -9.19 28.92 -40.75
C VAL A 11 -7.83 28.55 -41.34
N ILE A 12 -6.74 29.12 -40.81
CA ILE A 12 -5.37 28.83 -41.30
C ILE A 12 -4.98 27.38 -40.92
N TYR A 13 -5.34 26.91 -39.74
CA TYR A 13 -5.10 25.55 -39.33
C TYR A 13 -5.85 24.53 -40.20
N ASP A 14 -7.15 24.76 -40.45
CA ASP A 14 -7.98 23.90 -41.30
C ASP A 14 -7.41 23.86 -42.74
N PHE A 15 -6.95 25.00 -43.28
CA PHE A 15 -6.28 25.08 -44.58
C PHE A 15 -4.98 24.25 -44.64
N ILE A 16 -4.14 24.29 -43.58
CA ILE A 16 -2.87 23.54 -43.55
C ILE A 16 -3.12 22.05 -43.31
N CYS A 17 -4.26 21.70 -42.73
CA CYS A 17 -4.66 20.31 -42.46
C CYS A 17 -5.44 19.66 -43.60
N ASP A 18 -5.78 20.39 -44.66
CA ASP A 18 -6.47 19.89 -45.84
C ASP A 18 -5.64 18.79 -46.55
N ASP A 19 -6.30 17.74 -47.04
CA ASP A 19 -5.66 16.57 -47.66
C ASP A 19 -4.88 16.92 -48.95
N PHE A 20 -5.24 18.04 -49.61
CA PHE A 20 -4.58 18.53 -50.80
C PHE A 20 -3.50 19.58 -50.53
N TYR A 21 -3.29 19.93 -49.22
CA TYR A 21 -2.29 20.93 -48.87
C TYR A 21 -0.87 20.37 -49.04
N ILE A 22 -0.04 21.12 -49.77
CA ILE A 22 1.39 20.85 -49.88
C ILE A 22 2.19 21.88 -49.05
N PRO A 23 3.29 21.45 -48.36
CA PRO A 23 4.06 22.38 -47.54
C PRO A 23 4.49 23.66 -48.27
N MET A 24 4.03 24.79 -47.76
CA MET A 24 4.20 26.13 -48.38
C MET A 24 4.96 27.08 -47.44
N LYS A 25 5.61 28.09 -48.03
CA LYS A 25 6.17 29.23 -47.30
C LYS A 25 5.08 30.25 -47.00
N VAL A 26 5.28 31.12 -46.02
CA VAL A 26 4.32 32.17 -45.66
C VAL A 26 3.86 33.01 -46.83
N LYS A 27 4.76 33.32 -47.79
CA LYS A 27 4.42 34.07 -49.00
C LYS A 27 3.47 33.32 -49.94
N GLU A 28 3.63 32.00 -50.02
CA GLU A 28 2.79 31.12 -50.83
C GLU A 28 1.42 30.96 -50.20
N ILE A 29 1.38 30.75 -48.86
CA ILE A 29 0.12 30.71 -48.07
C ILE A 29 -0.64 32.02 -48.22
N ALA A 30 0.04 33.18 -48.09
CA ALA A 30 -0.57 34.48 -48.27
C ALA A 30 -1.16 34.68 -49.68
N THR A 31 -0.54 34.12 -50.71
CA THR A 31 -1.03 34.18 -52.09
C THR A 31 -2.28 33.34 -52.29
N VAL A 32 -2.27 32.08 -51.77
CA VAL A 32 -3.41 31.15 -51.88
C VAL A 32 -4.62 31.68 -51.09
N LEU A 33 -4.40 32.22 -49.91
CA LEU A 33 -5.45 32.80 -49.05
C LEU A 33 -5.82 34.22 -49.40
N GLN A 34 -5.24 34.78 -50.46
CA GLN A 34 -5.45 36.19 -50.96
C GLN A 34 -5.27 37.24 -49.86
N VAL A 35 -4.29 37.03 -48.95
CA VAL A 35 -3.98 37.98 -47.86
C VAL A 35 -3.26 39.19 -48.38
N SER A 36 -3.79 40.41 -48.08
CA SER A 36 -3.20 41.69 -48.50
C SER A 36 -1.81 41.91 -47.89
N LYS A 37 -0.99 42.78 -48.49
CA LYS A 37 0.36 43.09 -47.99
C LYS A 37 0.35 43.64 -46.57
N GLU A 38 -0.69 44.33 -46.16
CA GLU A 38 -0.88 44.94 -44.85
C GLU A 38 -1.20 43.87 -43.76
N GLN A 39 -1.89 42.81 -44.15
CA GLN A 39 -2.30 41.72 -43.26
C GLN A 39 -1.27 40.56 -43.16
N ARG A 40 -0.16 40.62 -43.88
CA ARG A 40 0.88 39.59 -43.88
C ARG A 40 1.57 39.44 -42.54
N ARG A 41 1.69 40.53 -41.78
CA ARG A 41 2.25 40.49 -40.43
C ARG A 41 1.36 39.68 -39.49
N GLU A 42 0.06 39.89 -39.57
CA GLU A 42 -0.93 39.19 -38.80
C GLU A 42 -0.99 37.69 -39.16
N LEU A 43 -0.88 37.36 -40.46
CA LEU A 43 -0.73 35.96 -40.91
C LEU A 43 0.51 35.31 -40.29
N GLN A 44 1.65 36.02 -40.22
CA GLN A 44 2.86 35.50 -39.60
C GLN A 44 2.63 35.24 -38.10
N GLU A 45 2.02 36.19 -37.38
CA GLU A 45 1.69 36.04 -35.94
C GLU A 45 0.77 34.86 -35.69
N VAL A 46 -0.19 34.58 -36.55
CA VAL A 46 -1.07 33.41 -36.47
C VAL A 46 -0.31 32.09 -36.73
N LEU A 47 0.56 32.09 -37.74
CA LEU A 47 1.37 30.89 -38.05
C LEU A 47 2.37 30.60 -36.94
N ASP A 48 3.00 31.62 -36.35
CA ASP A 48 3.93 31.47 -35.23
C ASP A 48 3.21 30.93 -34.00
N ALA A 49 2.02 31.44 -33.69
CA ALA A 49 1.19 30.91 -32.61
C ALA A 49 0.79 29.44 -32.82
N LEU A 50 0.47 29.05 -34.08
CA LEU A 50 0.16 27.65 -34.40
C LEU A 50 1.39 26.73 -34.30
N VAL A 51 2.60 27.25 -34.56
CA VAL A 51 3.87 26.53 -34.37
C VAL A 51 4.19 26.37 -32.89
N GLU A 52 4.02 27.44 -32.08
CA GLU A 52 4.19 27.40 -30.62
C GLU A 52 3.21 26.43 -29.97
N GLU A 53 1.99 26.35 -30.48
CA GLU A 53 0.99 25.35 -30.02
C GLU A 53 1.26 23.93 -30.55
N GLY A 54 2.31 23.70 -31.33
CA GLY A 54 2.64 22.40 -31.91
C GLY A 54 1.63 21.88 -32.95
N LYS A 55 0.64 22.71 -33.34
CA LYS A 55 -0.39 22.36 -34.32
C LYS A 55 0.12 22.26 -35.75
N ILE A 56 1.14 23.05 -36.06
CA ILE A 56 1.85 23.03 -37.37
C ILE A 56 3.36 23.00 -37.09
N THR A 57 4.14 22.55 -38.08
CA THR A 57 5.61 22.54 -38.03
C THR A 57 6.21 23.45 -39.08
N LEU A 58 7.31 24.14 -38.73
CA LEU A 58 8.11 24.94 -39.65
C LEU A 58 9.42 24.21 -39.99
N SER A 59 9.59 23.81 -41.25
CA SER A 59 10.80 23.16 -41.71
C SER A 59 11.99 24.12 -41.79
N LYS A 60 13.23 23.62 -41.78
CA LYS A 60 14.47 24.41 -41.98
C LYS A 60 14.46 25.22 -43.30
N ARG A 61 13.62 24.85 -44.24
CA ARG A 61 13.45 25.55 -45.52
C ARG A 61 12.35 26.63 -45.48
N GLY A 62 11.78 26.93 -44.32
CA GLY A 62 10.73 27.92 -44.08
C GLY A 62 9.35 27.50 -44.62
N LYS A 63 9.07 26.23 -44.75
CA LYS A 63 7.77 25.73 -45.18
C LYS A 63 6.96 25.22 -43.97
N TYR A 64 5.70 25.59 -43.90
CA TYR A 64 4.73 25.16 -42.91
C TYR A 64 4.06 23.86 -43.35
N SER A 65 3.87 22.92 -42.44
CA SER A 65 3.16 21.70 -42.65
C SER A 65 2.40 21.31 -41.39
N LYS A 66 1.44 20.42 -41.53
CA LYS A 66 0.68 19.87 -40.41
C LYS A 66 1.68 19.35 -39.33
N GLY A 67 1.50 19.79 -38.11
CA GLY A 67 2.31 19.32 -36.99
C GLY A 67 2.11 17.84 -36.81
N GLN A 68 3.17 17.04 -36.71
CA GLN A 68 3.08 15.75 -36.12
C GLN A 68 3.00 16.01 -34.62
N ALA A 69 1.79 15.88 -34.06
CA ALA A 69 1.62 15.95 -32.61
C ALA A 69 2.58 14.94 -31.96
N LYS A 70 3.43 15.41 -31.03
CA LYS A 70 4.37 14.56 -30.32
C LYS A 70 3.55 13.50 -29.59
N ARG A 71 3.71 12.24 -29.97
CA ARG A 71 3.09 11.13 -29.28
C ARG A 71 3.82 10.88 -27.98
N ILE A 72 3.08 10.76 -26.91
CA ILE A 72 3.57 10.51 -25.57
C ILE A 72 3.01 9.15 -25.14
N THR A 73 3.87 8.26 -24.71
CA THR A 73 3.47 6.96 -24.17
C THR A 73 3.37 7.04 -22.65
N GLY A 74 2.32 6.45 -22.10
CA GLY A 74 2.11 6.41 -20.66
C GLY A 74 1.01 5.42 -20.26
N THR A 75 0.78 5.28 -18.97
CA THR A 75 -0.23 4.39 -18.40
C THR A 75 -1.54 5.15 -18.16
N PHE A 76 -2.64 4.64 -18.70
CA PHE A 76 -3.96 5.26 -18.54
C PHE A 76 -4.60 4.86 -17.22
N GLN A 77 -5.02 5.87 -16.46
CA GLN A 77 -5.84 5.71 -15.25
C GLN A 77 -7.26 6.20 -15.51
N ALA A 78 -8.22 5.28 -15.48
CA ALA A 78 -9.63 5.58 -15.65
C ALA A 78 -10.24 6.17 -14.37
N ASN A 79 -11.16 7.12 -14.53
CA ASN A 79 -12.00 7.65 -13.47
C ASN A 79 -13.44 7.16 -13.65
N ILE A 80 -14.14 6.90 -12.54
CA ILE A 80 -15.55 6.44 -12.52
C ILE A 80 -16.52 7.37 -13.26
N ARG A 81 -16.13 8.61 -13.53
CA ARG A 81 -16.93 9.61 -14.28
C ARG A 81 -16.69 9.58 -15.79
N GLY A 82 -15.92 8.61 -16.30
CA GLY A 82 -15.68 8.41 -17.72
C GLY A 82 -14.50 9.16 -18.31
N PHE A 83 -13.83 10.05 -17.58
CA PHE A 83 -12.55 10.65 -17.97
C PHE A 83 -11.37 9.86 -17.37
N GLY A 84 -10.14 10.21 -17.70
CA GLY A 84 -8.96 9.61 -17.08
C GLY A 84 -7.73 10.48 -17.18
N PHE A 85 -6.60 9.89 -16.77
CA PHE A 85 -5.29 10.53 -16.81
C PHE A 85 -4.28 9.58 -17.45
N VAL A 86 -3.32 10.12 -18.18
CA VAL A 86 -2.17 9.36 -18.66
C VAL A 86 -0.96 9.78 -17.82
N MET A 87 -0.45 8.82 -17.05
CA MET A 87 0.78 8.96 -16.28
C MET A 87 1.97 8.69 -17.18
N VAL A 88 2.91 9.62 -17.24
CA VAL A 88 4.12 9.53 -18.06
C VAL A 88 5.32 9.33 -17.13
N GLU A 89 6.10 8.30 -17.37
CA GLU A 89 7.29 8.01 -16.55
C GLU A 89 8.30 9.17 -16.64
N GLY A 90 8.67 9.74 -15.47
CA GLY A 90 9.60 10.85 -15.36
C GLY A 90 9.00 12.25 -15.56
N GLU A 91 7.66 12.39 -15.68
CA GLU A 91 6.97 13.68 -15.63
C GLU A 91 6.15 13.80 -14.33
N ASP A 92 6.19 14.98 -13.70
CA ASP A 92 5.48 15.24 -12.42
C ASP A 92 3.98 15.50 -12.61
N GLU A 93 3.53 15.79 -13.84
CA GLU A 93 2.14 16.11 -14.16
C GLU A 93 1.51 15.10 -15.11
N ASP A 94 0.39 14.53 -14.69
CA ASP A 94 -0.44 13.65 -15.51
C ASP A 94 -1.19 14.43 -16.61
N ILE A 95 -1.38 13.77 -17.76
CA ILE A 95 -2.15 14.33 -18.87
C ILE A 95 -3.63 13.99 -18.66
N PHE A 96 -4.49 14.99 -18.52
CA PHE A 96 -5.94 14.82 -18.42
C PHE A 96 -6.54 14.39 -19.76
N ILE A 97 -7.36 13.34 -19.75
CA ILE A 97 -8.05 12.78 -20.92
C ILE A 97 -9.57 12.90 -20.72
N PRO A 98 -10.26 13.81 -21.42
CA PRO A 98 -11.71 13.88 -21.40
C PRO A 98 -12.37 12.57 -21.84
N GLY A 99 -13.60 12.32 -21.41
CA GLY A 99 -14.32 11.07 -21.69
C GLY A 99 -14.43 10.73 -23.17
N GLU A 100 -14.68 11.73 -24.00
CA GLU A 100 -14.75 11.60 -25.46
C GLU A 100 -13.39 11.28 -26.13
N ASN A 101 -12.29 11.47 -25.40
CA ASN A 101 -10.92 11.28 -25.88
C ASN A 101 -10.25 10.01 -25.35
N VAL A 102 -10.95 9.22 -24.51
CA VAL A 102 -10.44 7.97 -23.90
C VAL A 102 -10.25 6.85 -24.94
N ASN A 103 -11.01 6.86 -26.03
CA ASN A 103 -10.84 5.99 -27.19
C ASN A 103 -10.84 4.48 -26.88
N GLY A 104 -11.65 4.06 -25.90
CA GLY A 104 -11.79 2.66 -25.50
C GLY A 104 -10.67 2.10 -24.62
N ALA A 105 -9.76 2.93 -24.12
CA ALA A 105 -8.72 2.50 -23.19
C ALA A 105 -9.32 2.09 -21.84
N PHE A 106 -8.79 1.01 -21.29
CA PHE A 106 -9.12 0.46 -19.99
C PHE A 106 -8.13 0.93 -18.91
N GLN A 107 -8.55 0.81 -17.66
CA GLN A 107 -7.69 1.05 -16.50
C GLN A 107 -6.37 0.29 -16.63
N GLY A 108 -5.24 0.97 -16.50
CA GLY A 108 -3.91 0.38 -16.54
C GLY A 108 -3.34 0.13 -17.93
N ASP A 109 -4.08 0.44 -19.01
CA ASP A 109 -3.58 0.26 -20.39
C ASP A 109 -2.38 1.15 -20.67
N GLU A 110 -1.41 0.60 -21.37
CA GLU A 110 -0.34 1.40 -21.98
C GLU A 110 -0.86 2.04 -23.25
N VAL A 111 -0.81 3.36 -23.31
CA VAL A 111 -1.42 4.14 -24.39
C VAL A 111 -0.45 5.16 -24.97
N GLU A 112 -0.63 5.46 -26.26
CA GLU A 112 -0.06 6.65 -26.89
C GLU A 112 -1.13 7.76 -26.90
N CYS A 113 -0.79 8.92 -26.38
CA CYS A 113 -1.65 10.10 -26.42
C CYS A 113 -0.95 11.29 -27.10
N ILE A 114 -1.74 12.24 -27.53
CA ILE A 114 -1.29 13.54 -28.03
C ILE A 114 -1.88 14.65 -27.17
N ILE A 115 -1.13 15.71 -26.93
CA ILE A 115 -1.63 16.89 -26.23
C ILE A 115 -2.52 17.68 -27.18
N THR A 116 -3.75 17.96 -26.76
CA THR A 116 -4.76 18.69 -27.54
C THR A 116 -4.92 20.14 -27.09
N GLY A 117 -4.49 20.47 -25.88
CA GLY A 117 -4.57 21.83 -25.35
C GLY A 117 -4.08 21.92 -23.90
N ALA A 118 -3.92 23.15 -23.46
CA ALA A 118 -3.77 23.52 -22.05
C ALA A 118 -4.68 24.73 -21.79
N PRO A 119 -6.01 24.54 -21.61
CA PRO A 119 -6.93 25.65 -21.42
C PRO A 119 -6.58 26.42 -20.14
N GLY A 120 -6.16 27.68 -20.30
CA GLY A 120 -5.88 28.58 -19.18
C GLY A 120 -4.62 28.30 -18.37
N GLY A 121 -3.65 27.53 -18.89
CA GLY A 121 -2.32 27.34 -18.29
C GLY A 121 -2.30 26.43 -17.04
N LYS A 122 -3.33 25.62 -16.80
CA LYS A 122 -3.45 24.85 -15.54
C LYS A 122 -3.27 23.33 -15.63
N ARG A 123 -3.45 22.69 -16.78
CA ARG A 123 -3.26 21.24 -16.92
C ARG A 123 -3.14 20.83 -18.39
N LYS A 124 -2.23 19.92 -18.68
CA LYS A 124 -2.12 19.33 -20.03
C LYS A 124 -3.37 18.50 -20.31
N GLU A 125 -4.08 18.77 -21.38
CA GLU A 125 -5.22 17.98 -21.86
C GLU A 125 -4.79 17.19 -23.09
N GLY A 126 -5.22 15.93 -23.19
CA GLY A 126 -4.80 15.04 -24.26
C GLY A 126 -5.92 14.19 -24.84
N LYS A 127 -5.57 13.47 -25.91
CA LYS A 127 -6.40 12.47 -26.56
C LYS A 127 -5.60 11.19 -26.75
N ILE A 128 -6.16 10.04 -26.36
CA ILE A 128 -5.57 8.74 -26.66
C ILE A 128 -5.75 8.48 -28.15
N VAL A 129 -4.64 8.21 -28.82
CA VAL A 129 -4.62 7.93 -30.28
C VAL A 129 -4.40 6.45 -30.57
N ARG A 130 -3.79 5.72 -29.66
CA ARG A 130 -3.55 4.29 -29.78
C ARG A 130 -3.42 3.62 -28.40
N ILE A 131 -3.97 2.46 -28.26
CA ILE A 131 -3.70 1.53 -27.15
C ILE A 131 -2.51 0.68 -27.58
N VAL A 132 -1.42 0.74 -26.82
CA VAL A 132 -0.18 0.00 -27.11
C VAL A 132 -0.36 -1.44 -26.64
N SER A 133 -0.80 -1.59 -25.39
CA SER A 133 -1.08 -2.90 -24.79
C SER A 133 -2.21 -2.80 -23.76
N HIS A 134 -3.07 -3.81 -23.73
CA HIS A 134 -4.04 -3.99 -22.67
C HIS A 134 -3.40 -4.76 -21.52
N GLN A 135 -3.41 -4.17 -20.32
CA GLN A 135 -2.87 -4.81 -19.13
C GLN A 135 -3.91 -5.70 -18.44
N VAL A 136 -5.18 -5.29 -18.46
CA VAL A 136 -6.28 -6.02 -17.84
C VAL A 136 -6.80 -7.09 -18.78
N LYS A 137 -6.55 -8.35 -18.43
CA LYS A 137 -7.03 -9.52 -19.17
C LYS A 137 -8.22 -10.19 -18.52
N LYS A 138 -8.32 -10.04 -17.19
CA LYS A 138 -9.39 -10.64 -16.38
C LYS A 138 -10.08 -9.57 -15.57
N ILE A 139 -11.38 -9.72 -15.40
CA ILE A 139 -12.21 -8.82 -14.59
C ILE A 139 -13.10 -9.68 -13.69
N VAL A 140 -13.24 -9.26 -12.45
CA VAL A 140 -14.14 -9.87 -11.47
C VAL A 140 -15.43 -9.07 -11.42
N GLY A 141 -16.57 -9.77 -11.33
CA GLY A 141 -17.85 -9.10 -11.25
C GLY A 141 -19.03 -10.03 -10.97
N LEU A 142 -20.19 -9.41 -10.91
CA LEU A 142 -21.47 -10.10 -10.69
C LEU A 142 -22.09 -10.51 -12.03
N TYR A 143 -22.36 -11.79 -12.20
CA TYR A 143 -23.04 -12.31 -13.38
C TYR A 143 -24.54 -12.14 -13.27
N GLU A 144 -25.13 -11.51 -14.28
CA GLU A 144 -26.56 -11.30 -14.45
C GLU A 144 -27.02 -12.06 -15.71
N LYS A 145 -27.86 -13.09 -15.51
CA LYS A 145 -28.32 -13.98 -16.60
C LYS A 145 -29.51 -13.38 -17.33
N SER A 146 -29.44 -13.39 -18.66
CA SER A 146 -30.57 -13.12 -19.54
C SER A 146 -31.02 -14.41 -20.22
N LYS A 147 -32.08 -14.36 -21.07
CA LYS A 147 -32.68 -15.55 -21.70
C LYS A 147 -31.70 -16.36 -22.56
N SER A 148 -30.81 -15.71 -23.32
CA SER A 148 -29.90 -16.36 -24.27
C SER A 148 -28.45 -15.84 -24.19
N PHE A 149 -28.14 -14.99 -23.24
CA PHE A 149 -26.82 -14.42 -22.99
C PHE A 149 -26.75 -13.93 -21.55
N GLY A 150 -25.61 -13.38 -21.13
CA GLY A 150 -25.48 -12.73 -19.82
C GLY A 150 -24.62 -11.50 -19.88
N PHE A 151 -24.59 -10.79 -18.77
CA PHE A 151 -23.68 -9.70 -18.55
C PHE A 151 -22.94 -9.91 -17.23
N VAL A 152 -21.71 -9.43 -17.17
CA VAL A 152 -20.99 -9.31 -15.91
C VAL A 152 -20.81 -7.83 -15.61
N ARG A 153 -21.36 -7.41 -14.47
CA ARG A 153 -21.14 -6.08 -13.92
C ARG A 153 -19.86 -6.11 -13.08
N PRO A 154 -18.80 -5.38 -13.50
CA PRO A 154 -17.54 -5.35 -12.79
C PRO A 154 -17.70 -4.87 -11.34
N ASP A 155 -16.94 -5.48 -10.42
CA ASP A 155 -16.87 -5.03 -9.03
C ASP A 155 -16.08 -3.72 -8.91
N ASN A 156 -15.06 -3.57 -9.72
CA ASN A 156 -14.28 -2.35 -9.81
C ASN A 156 -14.93 -1.35 -10.75
N GLN A 157 -15.43 -0.26 -10.19
CA GLN A 157 -16.15 0.79 -10.92
C GLN A 157 -15.32 1.58 -11.93
N ARG A 158 -13.99 1.42 -11.92
CA ARG A 158 -13.14 1.97 -12.98
C ARG A 158 -13.40 1.33 -14.34
N TYR A 159 -14.04 0.14 -14.35
CA TYR A 159 -14.55 -0.50 -15.56
C TYR A 159 -16.00 -0.06 -15.79
N LEU A 160 -16.18 0.95 -16.62
CA LEU A 160 -17.45 1.69 -16.79
C LEU A 160 -18.55 0.91 -17.53
N LYS A 161 -18.21 -0.22 -18.16
CA LYS A 161 -19.13 -0.97 -19.01
C LYS A 161 -19.30 -2.40 -18.52
N ASP A 162 -20.55 -2.88 -18.51
CA ASP A 162 -20.82 -4.30 -18.33
C ASP A 162 -20.19 -5.12 -19.44
N ILE A 163 -19.70 -6.31 -19.09
CA ILE A 163 -19.06 -7.22 -20.02
C ILE A 163 -20.13 -8.17 -20.57
N TYR A 164 -20.28 -8.22 -21.87
CA TYR A 164 -21.18 -9.14 -22.53
C TYR A 164 -20.61 -10.56 -22.52
N ILE A 165 -21.42 -11.54 -22.09
CA ILE A 165 -21.07 -12.96 -22.08
C ILE A 165 -21.97 -13.68 -23.11
N PRO A 166 -21.41 -14.13 -24.24
CA PRO A 166 -22.16 -14.88 -25.24
C PRO A 166 -22.63 -16.22 -24.70
N ALA A 167 -23.71 -16.74 -25.31
CA ALA A 167 -24.18 -18.09 -25.02
C ALA A 167 -23.08 -19.14 -25.20
N GLY A 168 -22.97 -20.06 -24.24
CA GLY A 168 -21.93 -21.10 -24.21
C GLY A 168 -20.58 -20.65 -23.71
N LYS A 169 -20.47 -19.39 -23.21
CA LYS A 169 -19.26 -18.85 -22.55
C LYS A 169 -19.47 -18.57 -21.06
N GLU A 170 -20.61 -18.96 -20.52
CA GLU A 170 -21.04 -18.71 -19.14
C GLU A 170 -20.53 -19.75 -18.14
N MET A 171 -19.89 -20.85 -18.53
CA MET A 171 -19.32 -21.89 -17.65
C MET A 171 -20.31 -22.36 -16.55
N ASP A 172 -21.62 -22.57 -16.93
CA ASP A 172 -22.70 -22.93 -16.01
C ASP A 172 -22.99 -21.95 -14.87
N ALA A 173 -22.50 -20.69 -14.99
CA ALA A 173 -22.81 -19.66 -14.01
C ALA A 173 -24.30 -19.37 -13.96
N MET A 174 -24.81 -19.20 -12.73
CA MET A 174 -26.20 -18.81 -12.47
C MET A 174 -26.28 -17.32 -12.14
N ASP A 175 -27.47 -16.76 -12.23
CA ASP A 175 -27.75 -15.39 -11.84
C ASP A 175 -27.29 -15.15 -10.38
N GLY A 176 -26.58 -14.04 -10.15
CA GLY A 176 -26.03 -13.73 -8.81
C GLY A 176 -24.67 -14.37 -8.49
N HIS A 177 -24.08 -15.14 -9.40
CA HIS A 177 -22.72 -15.63 -9.17
C HIS A 177 -21.68 -14.51 -9.33
N LYS A 178 -20.72 -14.47 -8.41
CA LYS A 178 -19.44 -13.77 -8.56
C LYS A 178 -18.54 -14.61 -9.44
N VAL A 179 -17.98 -14.00 -10.48
CA VAL A 179 -17.22 -14.70 -11.52
C VAL A 179 -15.96 -13.95 -11.91
N VAL A 180 -14.99 -14.69 -12.43
CA VAL A 180 -13.82 -14.14 -13.12
C VAL A 180 -14.06 -14.29 -14.63
N VAL A 181 -14.00 -13.17 -15.35
CA VAL A 181 -14.20 -13.11 -16.81
C VAL A 181 -12.87 -12.81 -17.47
N GLU A 182 -12.46 -13.63 -18.43
CA GLU A 182 -11.38 -13.32 -19.36
C GLU A 182 -11.94 -12.56 -20.56
N LEU A 183 -11.39 -11.35 -20.78
CA LEU A 183 -11.82 -10.50 -21.89
C LEU A 183 -11.38 -11.10 -23.24
N THR A 184 -12.33 -11.26 -24.15
CA THR A 184 -12.10 -11.68 -25.54
C THR A 184 -12.10 -10.48 -26.49
N SER A 185 -12.78 -9.41 -26.12
CA SER A 185 -12.81 -8.13 -26.82
C SER A 185 -12.96 -6.99 -25.82
N TYR A 186 -12.24 -5.90 -26.01
CA TYR A 186 -12.31 -4.70 -25.16
C TYR A 186 -13.42 -3.71 -25.59
N GLY A 187 -14.14 -4.06 -26.67
CA GLY A 187 -15.16 -3.18 -27.23
C GLY A 187 -14.56 -1.98 -27.98
N GLN A 188 -15.41 -1.25 -28.63
CA GLN A 188 -15.12 0.04 -29.28
C GLN A 188 -16.12 1.09 -28.78
N GLU A 189 -16.05 2.31 -29.30
CA GLU A 189 -16.80 3.49 -28.81
C GLU A 189 -18.30 3.21 -28.55
N HIS A 190 -18.94 2.30 -29.33
CA HIS A 190 -20.35 1.93 -29.18
C HIS A 190 -20.59 0.43 -28.87
N ALA A 191 -19.54 -0.39 -28.74
CA ALA A 191 -19.64 -1.80 -28.43
C ALA A 191 -19.27 -2.06 -26.97
N LYS A 192 -20.03 -2.94 -26.29
CA LYS A 192 -19.64 -3.43 -24.95
C LYS A 192 -18.42 -4.35 -25.07
N PRO A 193 -17.56 -4.41 -24.05
CA PRO A 193 -16.54 -5.45 -23.95
C PRO A 193 -17.20 -6.83 -23.96
N GLU A 194 -16.50 -7.83 -24.47
CA GLU A 194 -16.97 -9.21 -24.54
C GLU A 194 -15.97 -10.12 -23.83
N GLY A 195 -16.47 -11.13 -23.13
CA GLY A 195 -15.64 -12.07 -22.38
C GLY A 195 -16.24 -13.45 -22.26
N LYS A 196 -15.46 -14.34 -21.66
CA LYS A 196 -15.87 -15.68 -21.23
C LYS A 196 -15.63 -15.83 -19.74
N ILE A 197 -16.53 -16.48 -19.04
CA ILE A 197 -16.34 -16.85 -17.64
C ILE A 197 -15.29 -17.95 -17.59
N VAL A 198 -14.27 -17.78 -16.76
CA VAL A 198 -13.16 -18.73 -16.57
C VAL A 198 -13.11 -19.31 -15.17
N GLU A 199 -13.82 -18.68 -14.22
CA GLU A 199 -13.91 -19.16 -12.83
C GLU A 199 -15.21 -18.66 -12.21
N ILE A 200 -15.89 -19.53 -11.45
CA ILE A 200 -17.02 -19.16 -10.59
C ILE A 200 -16.50 -19.11 -9.17
N ILE A 201 -16.56 -17.93 -8.55
CA ILE A 201 -16.08 -17.71 -7.18
C ILE A 201 -17.08 -18.26 -6.15
N GLY A 202 -18.38 -18.08 -6.42
CA GLY A 202 -19.50 -18.47 -5.58
C GLY A 202 -20.68 -17.55 -5.80
N HIS A 203 -21.80 -17.81 -5.14
CA HIS A 203 -22.94 -16.89 -5.15
C HIS A 203 -22.64 -15.67 -4.26
N VAL A 204 -23.19 -14.50 -4.62
CA VAL A 204 -22.97 -13.25 -3.86
C VAL A 204 -23.35 -13.34 -2.37
N ASN A 205 -24.21 -14.30 -2.01
CA ASN A 205 -24.64 -14.58 -0.64
C ASN A 205 -23.83 -15.69 0.05
N ASP A 206 -22.88 -16.32 -0.64
CA ASP A 206 -22.05 -17.36 -0.04
C ASP A 206 -21.03 -16.76 0.93
N PRO A 207 -20.79 -17.40 2.08
CA PRO A 207 -19.78 -16.93 3.02
C PRO A 207 -18.41 -16.79 2.37
N GLY A 208 -17.77 -15.62 2.54
CA GLY A 208 -16.42 -15.34 2.05
C GLY A 208 -16.28 -15.15 0.54
N ALA A 209 -17.36 -15.27 -0.26
CA ALA A 209 -17.32 -15.00 -1.70
C ALA A 209 -17.01 -13.54 -2.01
N ASP A 210 -17.42 -12.64 -1.15
CA ASP A 210 -17.14 -11.19 -1.21
C ASP A 210 -15.65 -10.88 -1.05
N ILE A 211 -15.01 -11.45 -0.02
CA ILE A 211 -13.56 -11.28 0.21
C ILE A 211 -12.77 -11.94 -0.92
N LEU A 212 -13.15 -13.15 -1.32
CA LEU A 212 -12.49 -13.87 -2.41
C LEU A 212 -12.62 -13.11 -3.74
N SER A 213 -13.74 -12.41 -3.96
CA SER A 213 -13.91 -11.52 -5.11
C SER A 213 -12.86 -10.41 -5.16
N ILE A 214 -12.59 -9.75 -4.02
CA ILE A 214 -11.53 -8.74 -3.92
C ILE A 214 -10.16 -9.37 -4.16
N VAL A 215 -9.87 -10.51 -3.56
CA VAL A 215 -8.61 -11.25 -3.74
C VAL A 215 -8.33 -11.55 -5.21
N LYS A 216 -9.37 -11.97 -5.95
CA LYS A 216 -9.27 -12.25 -7.38
C LYS A 216 -9.15 -10.99 -8.23
N ASP A 217 -9.80 -9.88 -7.84
CA ASP A 217 -9.68 -8.59 -8.53
C ASP A 217 -8.25 -8.02 -8.47
N TYR A 218 -7.55 -8.30 -7.36
CA TYR A 218 -6.14 -7.96 -7.16
C TYR A 218 -5.14 -9.02 -7.66
N ASP A 219 -5.63 -10.06 -8.36
CA ASP A 219 -4.83 -11.17 -8.91
C ASP A 219 -3.89 -11.82 -7.89
N LEU A 220 -4.35 -11.91 -6.63
CA LEU A 220 -3.60 -12.60 -5.59
C LEU A 220 -3.71 -14.12 -5.74
N PRO A 221 -2.61 -14.87 -5.64
CA PRO A 221 -2.61 -16.32 -5.81
C PRO A 221 -3.23 -17.02 -4.59
N THR A 222 -4.40 -17.62 -4.78
CA THR A 222 -5.15 -18.32 -3.72
C THR A 222 -4.70 -19.77 -3.50
N GLU A 223 -4.12 -20.39 -4.51
CA GLU A 223 -3.69 -21.79 -4.50
C GLU A 223 -2.19 -21.93 -4.74
N PHE A 224 -1.61 -23.00 -4.24
CA PHE A 224 -0.23 -23.36 -4.55
C PHE A 224 -0.19 -24.38 -5.67
N PRO A 225 0.75 -24.25 -6.63
CA PRO A 225 0.98 -25.29 -7.63
C PRO A 225 1.31 -26.63 -6.98
N GLU A 226 0.85 -27.74 -7.58
CA GLU A 226 1.06 -29.11 -7.06
C GLU A 226 2.53 -29.43 -6.78
N LYS A 227 3.45 -29.00 -7.68
CA LYS A 227 4.90 -29.19 -7.48
C LYS A 227 5.43 -28.49 -6.22
N VAL A 228 4.84 -27.38 -5.81
CA VAL A 228 5.19 -26.62 -4.61
C VAL A 228 4.68 -27.37 -3.37
N LEU A 229 3.43 -27.85 -3.41
CA LEU A 229 2.85 -28.65 -2.33
C LEU A 229 3.62 -29.96 -2.12
N ASN A 230 3.96 -30.67 -3.20
CA ASN A 230 4.74 -31.91 -3.15
C ASN A 230 6.14 -31.66 -2.58
N GLN A 231 6.80 -30.55 -2.92
CA GLN A 231 8.07 -30.18 -2.33
C GLN A 231 7.92 -29.85 -0.84
N ALA A 232 6.89 -29.09 -0.45
CA ALA A 232 6.64 -28.70 0.93
C ALA A 232 6.46 -29.93 1.84
N VAL A 233 5.67 -30.91 1.41
CA VAL A 233 5.48 -32.17 2.15
C VAL A 233 6.80 -32.96 2.26
N ARG A 234 7.64 -32.96 1.23
CA ARG A 234 8.91 -33.68 1.25
C ARG A 234 9.92 -33.10 2.23
N VAL A 235 9.98 -31.74 2.33
CA VAL A 235 10.96 -31.05 3.19
C VAL A 235 10.42 -30.75 4.58
N GLY A 236 9.09 -30.72 4.77
CA GLY A 236 8.43 -30.45 6.05
C GLY A 236 8.45 -31.64 7.01
N LYS A 237 9.63 -32.18 7.28
CA LYS A 237 9.83 -33.29 8.23
C LYS A 237 10.41 -32.77 9.52
N ASP A 238 10.20 -33.52 10.60
CA ASP A 238 10.74 -33.21 11.91
C ASP A 238 12.27 -33.03 11.86
N VAL A 239 12.77 -32.19 12.76
CA VAL A 239 14.19 -31.88 12.89
C VAL A 239 14.94 -33.17 13.28
N SER A 240 15.96 -33.51 12.48
CA SER A 240 16.83 -34.66 12.74
C SER A 240 18.14 -34.20 13.40
N GLU A 241 18.86 -35.15 14.00
CA GLU A 241 20.20 -34.91 14.58
C GLU A 241 21.16 -34.36 13.53
N ALA A 242 21.01 -34.77 12.26
CA ALA A 242 21.81 -34.24 11.16
C ALA A 242 21.56 -32.76 10.89
N ASP A 243 20.34 -32.30 11.09
CA ASP A 243 19.97 -30.88 10.96
C ASP A 243 20.54 -30.03 12.09
N CYS A 244 20.77 -30.63 13.27
CA CYS A 244 21.37 -29.97 14.44
C CYS A 244 22.89 -29.86 14.34
N ALA A 245 23.53 -30.62 13.47
CA ALA A 245 24.98 -30.67 13.38
C ALA A 245 25.59 -29.30 12.99
N GLY A 246 26.52 -28.80 13.81
CA GLY A 246 27.20 -27.52 13.60
C GLY A 246 26.39 -26.28 14.02
N ARG A 247 25.18 -26.45 14.58
CA ARG A 247 24.38 -25.39 15.14
C ARG A 247 24.67 -25.21 16.64
N LEU A 248 24.47 -23.99 17.12
CA LEU A 248 24.50 -23.71 18.55
C LEU A 248 23.23 -24.27 19.20
N ASP A 249 23.40 -25.16 20.18
CA ASP A 249 22.27 -25.77 20.92
C ASP A 249 21.81 -24.84 22.03
N LEU A 250 20.57 -24.34 21.92
CA LEU A 250 19.92 -23.47 22.88
C LEU A 250 18.63 -24.10 23.46
N ARG A 251 18.47 -25.41 23.33
CA ARG A 251 17.25 -26.10 23.80
C ARG A 251 17.04 -26.06 25.32
N ASP A 252 18.09 -25.77 26.06
CA ASP A 252 18.04 -25.62 27.53
C ASP A 252 17.81 -24.16 27.96
N TRP A 253 17.71 -23.21 27.02
CA TRP A 253 17.39 -21.84 27.34
C TRP A 253 15.89 -21.66 27.56
N GLN A 254 15.53 -20.94 28.64
CA GLN A 254 14.13 -20.54 28.83
C GLN A 254 13.71 -19.55 27.77
N MET A 255 12.71 -19.91 26.98
CA MET A 255 12.19 -19.08 25.90
C MET A 255 10.71 -19.26 25.65
N VAL A 256 10.07 -18.21 25.15
CA VAL A 256 8.64 -18.18 24.86
C VAL A 256 8.38 -17.56 23.47
N THR A 257 7.26 -17.93 22.86
CA THR A 257 6.63 -17.15 21.79
C THR A 257 5.50 -16.33 22.39
N ILE A 258 5.31 -15.10 21.91
CA ILE A 258 4.25 -14.18 22.38
C ILE A 258 3.54 -13.59 21.15
N ASP A 259 2.33 -14.06 20.87
CA ASP A 259 1.59 -13.76 19.65
C ASP A 259 0.09 -13.53 19.92
N GLY A 260 -0.67 -13.27 18.87
CA GLY A 260 -2.13 -13.31 18.95
C GLY A 260 -2.65 -14.73 19.21
N GLU A 261 -3.83 -14.85 19.82
CA GLU A 261 -4.43 -16.15 20.17
C GLU A 261 -4.60 -17.05 18.93
N ASP A 262 -4.94 -16.46 17.78
CA ASP A 262 -5.24 -17.15 16.52
C ASP A 262 -4.01 -17.38 15.63
N ALA A 263 -2.83 -16.86 16.00
CA ALA A 263 -1.60 -17.02 15.23
C ALA A 263 -1.18 -18.47 15.13
N LYS A 264 -0.77 -18.92 13.95
CA LYS A 264 -0.29 -20.29 13.68
C LYS A 264 1.11 -20.33 13.09
N ASP A 265 1.55 -19.23 12.51
CA ASP A 265 2.84 -19.02 11.85
C ASP A 265 3.76 -18.23 12.79
N LEU A 266 4.26 -18.93 13.81
CA LEU A 266 5.10 -18.31 14.85
C LEU A 266 6.52 -18.15 14.31
N ASP A 267 6.84 -16.94 13.84
CA ASP A 267 8.13 -16.59 13.25
C ASP A 267 9.24 -16.44 14.28
N ASP A 268 8.92 -15.96 15.49
CA ASP A 268 9.88 -15.53 16.49
C ASP A 268 9.62 -16.11 17.88
N ALA A 269 10.71 -16.42 18.58
CA ALA A 269 10.74 -16.71 19.99
C ALA A 269 11.76 -15.81 20.68
N VAL A 270 11.52 -15.49 21.93
CA VAL A 270 12.37 -14.61 22.71
C VAL A 270 12.83 -15.29 24.01
N SER A 271 14.08 -15.03 24.38
CA SER A 271 14.68 -15.42 25.66
C SER A 271 15.34 -14.23 26.31
N LEU A 272 15.28 -14.10 27.62
CA LEU A 272 15.92 -13.00 28.35
C LEU A 272 16.49 -13.51 29.67
N THR A 273 17.79 -13.30 29.87
CA THR A 273 18.47 -13.57 31.13
C THR A 273 19.33 -12.37 31.50
N MET A 274 19.78 -12.32 32.77
CA MET A 274 20.74 -11.33 33.21
C MET A 274 22.13 -11.94 33.22
N LYS A 275 23.11 -11.23 32.66
CA LYS A 275 24.52 -11.56 32.72
C LYS A 275 25.26 -10.38 33.29
N ASP A 276 25.76 -10.52 34.49
CA ASP A 276 26.25 -9.40 35.31
C ASP A 276 25.15 -8.32 35.46
N GLU A 277 25.40 -7.09 35.09
CA GLU A 277 24.41 -6.00 35.11
C GLU A 277 23.68 -5.83 33.76
N ASN A 278 23.99 -6.65 32.75
CA ASN A 278 23.47 -6.51 31.39
C ASN A 278 22.36 -7.51 31.11
N TYR A 279 21.47 -7.13 30.19
CA TYR A 279 20.46 -8.04 29.65
C TYR A 279 21.07 -8.89 28.53
N GLN A 280 20.93 -10.20 28.60
CA GLN A 280 21.19 -11.10 27.48
C GLN A 280 19.87 -11.44 26.81
N LEU A 281 19.58 -10.73 25.73
CA LEU A 281 18.37 -10.91 24.93
C LEU A 281 18.66 -11.81 23.74
N GLY A 282 17.93 -12.93 23.64
CA GLY A 282 17.89 -13.77 22.45
C GLY A 282 16.62 -13.50 21.65
N VAL A 283 16.79 -13.21 20.37
CA VAL A 283 15.72 -13.15 19.36
C VAL A 283 15.97 -14.30 18.39
N HIS A 284 15.11 -15.30 18.43
CA HIS A 284 15.25 -16.56 17.70
C HIS A 284 14.22 -16.62 16.59
N ILE A 285 14.67 -16.59 15.34
CA ILE A 285 13.79 -16.53 14.17
C ILE A 285 13.81 -17.86 13.44
N ALA A 286 12.65 -18.35 13.04
CA ALA A 286 12.49 -19.58 12.28
C ALA A 286 13.45 -19.66 11.09
N ASP A 287 14.27 -20.73 11.02
CA ASP A 287 15.20 -20.92 9.90
C ASP A 287 14.50 -21.50 8.66
N VAL A 288 13.64 -20.70 8.07
CA VAL A 288 12.85 -21.06 6.89
C VAL A 288 13.75 -21.45 5.71
N THR A 289 14.97 -20.86 5.63
CA THR A 289 15.93 -21.14 4.55
C THR A 289 16.46 -22.57 4.57
N ASN A 290 16.33 -23.29 5.67
CA ASN A 290 16.66 -24.71 5.72
C ASN A 290 15.74 -25.54 4.82
N TYR A 291 14.48 -25.13 4.69
CA TYR A 291 13.43 -25.83 3.95
C TYR A 291 13.19 -25.22 2.57
N VAL A 292 13.34 -23.91 2.43
CA VAL A 292 13.13 -23.16 1.18
C VAL A 292 14.46 -22.80 0.54
N GLN A 293 15.00 -23.76 -0.21
CA GLN A 293 16.28 -23.59 -0.90
C GLN A 293 16.15 -22.65 -2.10
N GLU A 294 17.18 -21.84 -2.34
CA GLU A 294 17.24 -20.90 -3.47
C GLU A 294 16.94 -21.61 -4.81
N LYS A 295 16.16 -20.97 -5.66
CA LYS A 295 15.73 -21.47 -6.98
C LYS A 295 14.88 -22.75 -6.95
N SER A 296 14.43 -23.21 -5.79
CA SER A 296 13.47 -24.30 -5.68
C SER A 296 12.07 -23.89 -6.16
N ALA A 297 11.14 -24.84 -6.28
CA ALA A 297 9.76 -24.50 -6.60
C ALA A 297 9.10 -23.67 -5.48
N LEU A 298 9.40 -23.99 -4.21
CA LEU A 298 8.99 -23.22 -3.05
C LEU A 298 9.51 -21.79 -3.09
N ASP A 299 10.79 -21.63 -3.39
CA ASP A 299 11.43 -20.31 -3.43
C ASP A 299 10.84 -19.41 -4.52
N ARG A 300 10.66 -19.94 -5.73
CA ARG A 300 10.04 -19.17 -6.83
C ARG A 300 8.61 -18.75 -6.51
N GLU A 301 7.84 -19.63 -5.85
CA GLU A 301 6.49 -19.30 -5.45
C GLU A 301 6.47 -18.27 -4.30
N ALA A 302 7.36 -18.41 -3.32
CA ALA A 302 7.51 -17.45 -2.23
C ALA A 302 7.88 -16.05 -2.74
N LEU A 303 8.85 -15.94 -3.68
CA LEU A 303 9.23 -14.68 -4.32
C LEU A 303 8.05 -14.09 -5.12
N LYS A 304 7.32 -14.92 -5.87
CA LYS A 304 6.14 -14.48 -6.63
C LYS A 304 5.08 -13.87 -5.71
N ARG A 305 4.86 -14.45 -4.54
CA ARG A 305 3.93 -13.94 -3.52
C ARG A 305 4.49 -12.74 -2.77
N GLY A 306 5.78 -12.73 -2.47
CA GLY A 306 6.53 -11.68 -1.81
C GLY A 306 6.22 -11.53 -0.32
N THR A 307 4.94 -11.65 0.04
CA THR A 307 4.45 -11.56 1.42
C THR A 307 3.18 -12.38 1.60
N SER A 308 2.86 -12.76 2.85
CA SER A 308 1.52 -13.23 3.22
C SER A 308 0.56 -12.04 3.29
N VAL A 309 -0.74 -12.28 3.05
CA VAL A 309 -1.80 -11.27 3.09
C VAL A 309 -2.82 -11.69 4.15
N TYR A 310 -3.07 -10.79 5.13
CA TYR A 310 -3.93 -11.07 6.28
C TYR A 310 -5.29 -10.37 6.09
N LEU A 311 -6.30 -11.16 5.74
CA LEU A 311 -7.66 -10.66 5.50
C LEU A 311 -8.55 -10.93 6.71
N ALA A 312 -9.72 -10.33 6.74
CA ALA A 312 -10.63 -10.42 7.90
C ALA A 312 -11.08 -11.86 8.22
N ASP A 313 -11.18 -12.74 7.21
CA ASP A 313 -11.65 -14.12 7.37
C ASP A 313 -10.58 -15.19 7.10
N ARG A 314 -9.47 -14.82 6.48
CA ARG A 314 -8.44 -15.77 6.02
C ARG A 314 -7.08 -15.13 5.86
N VAL A 315 -6.05 -15.99 5.82
CA VAL A 315 -4.70 -15.62 5.41
C VAL A 315 -4.41 -16.22 4.05
N ILE A 316 -3.83 -15.44 3.14
CA ILE A 316 -3.22 -15.94 1.90
C ILE A 316 -1.72 -16.05 2.19
N PRO A 317 -1.20 -17.25 2.49
CA PRO A 317 0.15 -17.38 3.00
C PRO A 317 1.20 -17.32 1.89
N MET A 318 2.40 -16.83 2.22
CA MET A 318 3.57 -16.86 1.34
C MET A 318 4.08 -18.29 1.12
N LEU A 319 3.99 -19.13 2.15
CA LEU A 319 4.44 -20.52 2.14
C LEU A 319 3.26 -21.49 2.42
N PRO A 320 3.28 -22.71 1.88
CA PRO A 320 2.29 -23.73 2.22
C PRO A 320 2.18 -23.98 3.73
N HIS A 321 0.96 -24.23 4.24
CA HIS A 321 0.69 -24.39 5.68
C HIS A 321 1.50 -25.50 6.34
N VAL A 322 1.89 -26.55 5.62
CA VAL A 322 2.77 -27.60 6.17
C VAL A 322 4.14 -27.05 6.59
N LEU A 323 4.57 -25.94 6.00
CA LEU A 323 5.76 -25.21 6.41
C LEU A 323 5.41 -24.07 7.38
N SER A 324 4.52 -23.15 6.98
CA SER A 324 4.24 -21.94 7.76
C SER A 324 3.65 -22.20 9.13
N ASN A 325 2.77 -23.19 9.27
CA ASN A 325 2.13 -23.53 10.54
C ASN A 325 2.74 -24.79 11.18
N GLY A 326 3.55 -25.53 10.40
CA GLY A 326 4.20 -26.79 10.80
C GLY A 326 5.66 -26.58 11.19
N ILE A 327 6.57 -27.16 10.38
CA ILE A 327 7.98 -27.25 10.74
C ILE A 327 8.70 -25.90 10.91
N CYS A 328 8.28 -24.86 10.20
CA CYS A 328 8.86 -23.53 10.37
C CYS A 328 8.28 -22.79 11.58
N SER A 329 7.04 -23.06 11.97
CA SER A 329 6.43 -22.42 13.15
C SER A 329 7.13 -22.88 14.45
N LEU A 330 7.51 -21.92 15.29
CA LEU A 330 8.23 -22.18 16.55
C LEU A 330 7.27 -22.68 17.65
N ASN A 331 6.65 -23.83 17.38
CA ASN A 331 5.70 -24.45 18.29
C ASN A 331 6.36 -24.90 19.60
N ALA A 332 5.67 -24.69 20.72
CA ALA A 332 6.18 -25.07 22.05
C ALA A 332 6.39 -26.58 22.18
N GLY A 333 7.45 -26.98 22.88
CA GLY A 333 7.80 -28.37 23.18
C GLY A 333 8.45 -29.13 22.02
N GLU A 334 8.64 -28.52 20.86
CA GLU A 334 9.20 -29.15 19.66
C GLU A 334 10.57 -28.59 19.34
N ASP A 335 11.50 -29.45 18.87
CA ASP A 335 12.79 -28.97 18.36
C ASP A 335 12.59 -28.20 17.07
N ARG A 336 13.19 -27.01 16.98
CA ARG A 336 13.11 -26.14 15.82
C ARG A 336 14.47 -25.58 15.45
N LEU A 337 14.67 -25.41 14.15
CA LEU A 337 15.85 -24.72 13.63
C LEU A 337 15.57 -23.23 13.59
N ALA A 338 16.52 -22.45 14.09
CA ALA A 338 16.40 -21.00 14.10
C ALA A 338 17.69 -20.32 13.62
N LEU A 339 17.56 -19.08 13.20
CA LEU A 339 18.64 -18.12 13.06
C LEU A 339 18.47 -17.09 14.17
N SER A 340 19.41 -17.09 15.11
CA SER A 340 19.27 -16.33 16.35
C SER A 340 20.19 -15.11 16.36
N CYS A 341 19.65 -13.99 16.80
CA CYS A 341 20.42 -12.79 17.16
C CYS A 341 20.44 -12.68 18.69
N ILE A 342 21.57 -12.99 19.28
CA ILE A 342 21.78 -12.97 20.73
C ILE A 342 22.53 -11.68 21.06
N MET A 343 21.92 -10.79 21.83
CA MET A 343 22.44 -9.44 22.10
C MET A 343 22.70 -9.26 23.58
N THR A 344 23.86 -8.70 23.93
CA THR A 344 24.15 -8.21 25.28
C THR A 344 23.81 -6.73 25.32
N VAL A 345 22.77 -6.36 26.07
CA VAL A 345 22.23 -5.01 26.13
C VAL A 345 22.53 -4.40 27.49
N SER A 346 23.13 -3.22 27.50
CA SER A 346 23.44 -2.49 28.71
C SER A 346 22.19 -1.97 29.44
N PRO A 347 22.27 -1.57 30.73
CA PRO A 347 21.16 -0.91 31.43
C PRO A 347 20.70 0.41 30.79
N LYS A 348 21.45 0.94 29.81
CA LYS A 348 21.09 2.13 29.03
C LYS A 348 20.41 1.77 27.70
N GLY A 349 20.20 0.49 27.43
CA GLY A 349 19.59 0.00 26.19
C GLY A 349 20.54 -0.02 24.98
N GLU A 350 21.86 -0.03 25.21
CA GLU A 350 22.87 -0.12 24.15
C GLU A 350 23.27 -1.57 23.93
N VAL A 351 23.30 -2.02 22.69
CA VAL A 351 23.88 -3.31 22.32
C VAL A 351 25.39 -3.16 22.40
N ILE A 352 26.01 -3.83 23.38
CA ILE A 352 27.46 -3.77 23.63
C ILE A 352 28.20 -4.93 23.00
N ASP A 353 27.50 -6.03 22.75
CA ASP A 353 28.00 -7.21 22.05
C ASP A 353 26.83 -7.99 21.45
N HIS A 354 27.05 -8.71 20.37
CA HIS A 354 26.04 -9.56 19.77
C HIS A 354 26.64 -10.74 19.01
N GLN A 355 25.86 -11.78 18.85
CA GLN A 355 26.18 -12.96 18.06
C GLN A 355 24.99 -13.35 17.18
N ILE A 356 25.22 -13.46 15.88
CA ILE A 356 24.26 -14.07 14.95
C ILE A 356 24.71 -15.50 14.68
N ALA A 357 23.83 -16.46 14.90
CA ALA A 357 24.17 -17.89 14.79
C ALA A 357 23.02 -18.75 14.27
N GLU A 358 23.33 -19.80 13.55
CA GLU A 358 22.41 -20.89 13.29
C GLU A 358 22.26 -21.70 14.59
N THR A 359 21.02 -21.89 15.04
CA THR A 359 20.72 -22.52 16.35
C THR A 359 19.71 -23.66 16.20
N VAL A 360 19.67 -24.52 17.21
CA VAL A 360 18.54 -25.40 17.48
C VAL A 360 17.93 -24.98 18.80
N ILE A 361 16.62 -24.80 18.83
CA ILE A 361 15.86 -24.29 19.96
C ILE A 361 14.69 -25.21 20.30
N ARG A 362 14.17 -25.06 21.53
CA ARG A 362 12.89 -25.64 21.94
C ARG A 362 12.17 -24.61 22.79
N VAL A 363 11.05 -24.12 22.28
CA VAL A 363 10.21 -23.13 22.99
C VAL A 363 9.52 -23.84 24.17
N ASP A 364 9.62 -23.27 25.36
CA ASP A 364 8.99 -23.83 26.57
C ASP A 364 7.48 -23.62 26.57
N LYS A 365 7.05 -22.38 26.24
CA LYS A 365 5.63 -22.04 26.30
C LYS A 365 5.25 -21.07 25.17
N ARG A 366 4.10 -21.34 24.56
CA ARG A 366 3.41 -20.36 23.72
C ARG A 366 2.54 -19.48 24.62
N MET A 367 2.75 -18.18 24.57
CA MET A 367 1.98 -17.17 25.29
C MET A 367 1.19 -16.31 24.31
N SER A 368 0.10 -15.70 24.79
CA SER A 368 -0.64 -14.71 24.02
C SER A 368 -0.38 -13.30 24.54
N TYR A 369 -0.58 -12.30 23.66
CA TYR A 369 -0.50 -10.89 24.06
C TYR A 369 -1.43 -10.57 25.23
N THR A 370 -2.63 -11.13 25.23
CA THR A 370 -3.60 -10.98 26.32
C THR A 370 -3.11 -11.62 27.61
N GLY A 371 -2.56 -12.86 27.53
CA GLY A 371 -2.02 -13.59 28.68
C GLY A 371 -0.86 -12.84 29.34
N VAL A 372 0.13 -12.42 28.54
CA VAL A 372 1.28 -11.65 29.05
C VAL A 372 0.84 -10.30 29.64
N SER A 373 -0.14 -9.63 29.05
CA SER A 373 -0.67 -8.38 29.60
C SER A 373 -1.32 -8.58 30.97
N LYS A 374 -2.00 -9.70 31.21
CA LYS A 374 -2.56 -10.05 32.52
C LYS A 374 -1.47 -10.34 33.56
N VAL A 375 -0.38 -11.02 33.16
CA VAL A 375 0.80 -11.23 34.02
C VAL A 375 1.39 -9.88 34.43
N LEU A 376 1.55 -8.95 33.48
CA LEU A 376 2.08 -7.60 33.74
C LEU A 376 1.14 -6.72 34.55
N ALA A 377 -0.17 -6.98 34.50
CA ALA A 377 -1.18 -6.35 35.35
C ALA A 377 -1.30 -6.99 36.72
N GLU A 378 -0.44 -7.97 37.04
CA GLU A 378 -0.42 -8.73 38.30
C GLU A 378 -1.73 -9.44 38.64
N GLU A 379 -2.47 -9.92 37.63
CA GLU A 379 -3.69 -10.70 37.84
C GLU A 379 -3.34 -12.05 38.52
N PRO A 380 -3.94 -12.40 39.68
CA PRO A 380 -3.51 -13.56 40.50
C PRO A 380 -3.57 -14.91 39.78
N GLU A 381 -4.55 -15.09 38.87
CA GLU A 381 -4.69 -16.35 38.12
C GLU A 381 -3.57 -16.48 37.07
N ALA A 382 -3.26 -15.40 36.33
CA ALA A 382 -2.20 -15.35 35.34
C ALA A 382 -0.82 -15.54 35.99
N LEU A 383 -0.56 -14.92 37.13
CA LEU A 383 0.70 -15.07 37.89
C LEU A 383 0.91 -16.53 38.34
N LYS A 384 -0.16 -17.24 38.69
CA LYS A 384 -0.06 -18.63 39.10
C LYS A 384 0.12 -19.58 37.91
N GLU A 385 -0.53 -19.30 36.79
CA GLU A 385 -0.42 -20.10 35.56
C GLU A 385 0.97 -20.00 34.92
N ASP A 386 1.58 -18.83 34.99
CA ASP A 386 2.85 -18.49 34.36
C ASP A 386 3.99 -18.27 35.37
N GLU A 387 3.90 -18.83 36.59
CA GLU A 387 4.82 -18.59 37.72
C GLU A 387 6.29 -18.68 37.32
N ASP A 388 6.66 -19.68 36.53
CA ASP A 388 8.04 -19.90 36.08
C ASP A 388 8.54 -18.81 35.09
N PHE A 389 7.65 -18.12 34.42
CA PHE A 389 7.97 -17.12 33.40
C PHE A 389 7.81 -15.67 33.88
N VAL A 390 7.12 -15.45 35.02
CA VAL A 390 6.87 -14.13 35.59
C VAL A 390 8.16 -13.30 35.72
N PRO A 391 9.28 -13.80 36.25
CA PRO A 391 10.50 -13.02 36.40
C PRO A 391 11.07 -12.57 35.04
N MET A 392 11.01 -13.44 34.03
CA MET A 392 11.49 -13.13 32.69
C MET A 392 10.59 -12.07 32.03
N ILE A 393 9.26 -12.20 32.13
CA ILE A 393 8.30 -11.24 31.57
C ILE A 393 8.45 -9.86 32.18
N GLN A 394 8.64 -9.77 33.50
CA GLN A 394 8.91 -8.50 34.19
C GLN A 394 10.20 -7.84 33.69
N LYS A 395 11.26 -8.62 33.48
CA LYS A 395 12.53 -8.13 32.93
C LYS A 395 12.38 -7.72 31.44
N MET A 396 11.56 -8.43 30.69
CA MET A 396 11.21 -8.03 29.29
C MET A 396 10.51 -6.67 29.27
N GLN A 397 9.57 -6.43 30.16
CA GLN A 397 8.90 -5.13 30.29
C GLN A 397 9.88 -4.00 30.67
N GLU A 398 10.79 -4.26 31.64
CA GLU A 398 11.82 -3.33 32.05
C GLU A 398 12.70 -2.95 30.84
N LEU A 399 13.25 -3.95 30.14
CA LEU A 399 14.10 -3.73 28.96
C LEU A 399 13.34 -3.01 27.83
N SER A 400 12.12 -3.41 27.53
CA SER A 400 11.27 -2.75 26.52
C SER A 400 11.10 -1.26 26.82
N THR A 401 10.86 -0.90 28.08
CA THR A 401 10.74 0.50 28.50
C THR A 401 12.04 1.28 28.24
N ILE A 402 13.18 0.71 28.59
CA ILE A 402 14.51 1.32 28.35
C ILE A 402 14.74 1.54 26.84
N LEU A 403 14.47 0.52 26.03
CA LEU A 403 14.65 0.58 24.57
C LEU A 403 13.76 1.66 23.95
N ARG A 404 12.50 1.73 24.37
CA ARG A 404 11.52 2.72 23.89
C ARG A 404 11.92 4.13 24.24
N GLU A 405 12.34 4.37 25.48
CA GLU A 405 12.86 5.68 25.90
C GLU A 405 14.09 6.10 25.08
N ARG A 406 14.98 5.15 24.81
CA ARG A 406 16.17 5.41 23.99
C ARG A 406 15.79 5.80 22.56
N ARG A 407 14.85 5.07 21.92
CA ARG A 407 14.34 5.41 20.60
C ARG A 407 13.63 6.76 20.60
N GLY A 408 12.83 7.05 21.61
CA GLY A 408 12.18 8.34 21.79
C GLY A 408 13.18 9.48 21.87
N LYS A 409 14.28 9.33 22.65
CA LYS A 409 15.37 10.33 22.73
C LYS A 409 16.08 10.53 21.37
N ARG A 410 16.18 9.48 20.56
CA ARG A 410 16.77 9.51 19.21
C ARG A 410 15.86 10.26 18.22
N GLY A 411 14.56 10.32 18.45
CA GLY A 411 13.58 11.00 17.62
C GLY A 411 12.67 10.06 16.82
N SER A 412 12.57 8.80 17.22
CA SER A 412 11.61 7.87 16.61
C SER A 412 10.19 8.44 16.65
N ILE A 413 9.51 8.37 15.52
CA ILE A 413 8.15 8.88 15.35
C ILE A 413 7.21 7.71 15.59
N ASP A 414 6.32 7.82 16.57
CA ASP A 414 5.24 6.85 16.79
C ASP A 414 3.93 7.46 16.28
N PHE A 415 3.40 6.91 15.19
CA PHE A 415 2.08 7.23 14.69
C PHE A 415 1.10 6.24 15.31
N ASP A 416 0.48 6.61 16.40
CA ASP A 416 -0.50 5.75 17.10
C ASP A 416 -1.89 5.92 16.47
N PHE A 417 -2.05 5.44 15.22
CA PHE A 417 -3.37 5.35 14.60
C PHE A 417 -4.01 4.01 14.98
N PRO A 418 -5.25 4.03 15.47
CA PRO A 418 -5.92 2.79 15.82
C PRO A 418 -6.20 1.95 14.55
N GLU A 419 -5.62 0.76 14.50
CA GLU A 419 -5.97 -0.23 13.50
C GLU A 419 -7.38 -0.76 13.78
N THR A 420 -8.06 -1.24 12.76
CA THR A 420 -9.42 -1.76 12.89
C THR A 420 -9.40 -3.26 13.08
N LYS A 421 -10.01 -3.77 14.15
CA LYS A 421 -10.32 -5.19 14.32
C LYS A 421 -11.77 -5.44 13.94
N ILE A 422 -12.00 -6.37 13.01
CA ILE A 422 -13.33 -6.79 12.55
C ILE A 422 -13.59 -8.19 13.09
N GLU A 423 -14.68 -8.35 13.84
CA GLU A 423 -15.14 -9.65 14.34
C GLU A 423 -16.24 -10.16 13.41
N LEU A 424 -16.06 -11.38 12.90
CA LEU A 424 -16.99 -12.01 11.96
C LEU A 424 -17.75 -13.15 12.65
N ASP A 425 -18.98 -13.41 12.20
CA ASP A 425 -19.71 -14.63 12.56
C ASP A 425 -19.25 -15.83 11.70
N GLU A 426 -19.81 -17.01 11.95
CA GLU A 426 -19.51 -18.25 11.21
C GLU A 426 -19.84 -18.14 9.71
N LYS A 427 -20.67 -17.17 9.31
CA LYS A 427 -21.05 -16.89 7.92
C LYS A 427 -20.19 -15.78 7.28
N GLY A 428 -19.17 -15.31 7.99
CA GLY A 428 -18.29 -14.25 7.52
C GLY A 428 -18.91 -12.83 7.52
N LYS A 429 -20.05 -12.63 8.24
CA LYS A 429 -20.65 -11.31 8.40
C LYS A 429 -20.03 -10.57 9.58
N PRO A 430 -19.78 -9.27 9.46
CA PRO A 430 -19.24 -8.49 10.57
C PRO A 430 -20.29 -8.32 11.66
N ILE A 431 -19.93 -8.74 12.89
CA ILE A 431 -20.78 -8.61 14.09
C ILE A 431 -20.32 -7.48 15.00
N ASN A 432 -19.03 -7.13 14.92
CA ASN A 432 -18.45 -6.05 15.71
C ASN A 432 -17.24 -5.44 14.99
N ILE A 433 -17.08 -4.13 15.16
CA ILE A 433 -15.91 -3.39 14.67
C ILE A 433 -15.40 -2.55 15.84
N LYS A 434 -14.11 -2.70 16.16
CA LYS A 434 -13.47 -1.97 17.24
C LYS A 434 -12.02 -1.63 16.89
N PRO A 435 -11.43 -0.60 17.51
CA PRO A 435 -10.01 -0.36 17.40
C PRO A 435 -9.21 -1.55 17.97
N TYR A 436 -8.11 -1.89 17.32
CA TYR A 436 -7.13 -2.84 17.85
C TYR A 436 -6.31 -2.14 18.92
N GLU A 437 -6.34 -2.70 20.14
CA GLU A 437 -5.60 -2.14 21.27
C GLU A 437 -4.16 -2.69 21.28
N ARG A 438 -3.18 -1.79 21.17
CA ARG A 438 -1.77 -2.08 21.40
C ARG A 438 -1.52 -2.14 22.91
N ASN A 439 -1.27 -3.33 23.44
CA ASN A 439 -1.00 -3.53 24.86
C ASN A 439 0.50 -3.59 25.19
N SER A 440 0.85 -3.74 26.47
CA SER A 440 2.25 -3.81 26.91
C SER A 440 2.99 -4.99 26.31
N ALA A 441 2.34 -6.12 26.08
CA ALA A 441 2.95 -7.31 25.52
C ALA A 441 3.32 -7.13 24.04
N THR A 442 2.42 -6.51 23.23
CA THR A 442 2.73 -6.20 21.83
C THR A 442 3.93 -5.26 21.72
N LYS A 443 4.01 -4.31 22.65
CA LYS A 443 5.11 -3.34 22.71
C LYS A 443 6.46 -4.01 23.05
N ILE A 444 6.49 -5.01 23.92
CA ILE A 444 7.70 -5.78 24.24
C ILE A 444 8.26 -6.45 22.99
N ILE A 445 7.42 -7.20 22.29
CA ILE A 445 7.85 -7.94 21.09
C ILE A 445 8.31 -6.97 20.01
N GLU A 446 7.56 -5.89 19.75
CA GLU A 446 7.95 -4.85 18.81
C GLU A 446 9.35 -4.29 19.13
N ASP A 447 9.62 -3.92 20.39
CA ASP A 447 10.90 -3.34 20.80
C ASP A 447 12.06 -4.32 20.57
N PHE A 448 11.87 -5.60 20.85
CA PHE A 448 12.89 -6.63 20.65
C PHE A 448 13.13 -6.92 19.17
N MET A 449 12.06 -6.97 18.36
CA MET A 449 12.19 -7.16 16.91
C MET A 449 12.89 -5.96 16.26
N LEU A 450 12.55 -4.75 16.65
CA LEU A 450 13.23 -3.53 16.17
C LEU A 450 14.73 -3.55 16.51
N LEU A 451 15.08 -3.93 17.73
CA LEU A 451 16.48 -4.02 18.15
C LEU A 451 17.26 -5.06 17.35
N ALA A 452 16.68 -6.25 17.15
CA ALA A 452 17.29 -7.30 16.34
C ALA A 452 17.47 -6.88 14.88
N ASN A 453 16.43 -6.26 14.28
CA ASN A 453 16.48 -5.73 12.91
C ASN A 453 17.56 -4.66 12.74
N GLU A 454 17.70 -3.72 13.69
CA GLU A 454 18.75 -2.70 13.68
C GLU A 454 20.14 -3.34 13.82
N THR A 455 20.33 -4.28 14.75
CA THR A 455 21.61 -4.97 15.00
C THR A 455 22.07 -5.76 13.79
N VAL A 456 21.19 -6.54 13.16
CA VAL A 456 21.52 -7.30 11.95
C VAL A 456 21.84 -6.36 10.79
N ALA A 457 21.07 -5.28 10.61
CA ALA A 457 21.30 -4.32 9.54
C ALA A 457 22.67 -3.62 9.69
N GLU A 458 23.03 -3.22 10.92
CA GLU A 458 24.32 -2.57 11.20
C GLU A 458 25.49 -3.53 10.95
N GLU A 459 25.42 -4.79 11.39
CA GLU A 459 26.48 -5.76 11.16
C GLU A 459 26.73 -5.98 9.67
N TYR A 460 25.66 -6.21 8.90
CA TYR A 460 25.79 -6.50 7.47
C TYR A 460 26.11 -5.26 6.62
N PHE A 461 25.82 -4.06 7.10
CA PHE A 461 26.31 -2.82 6.51
C PHE A 461 27.86 -2.72 6.60
N TRP A 462 28.42 -2.97 7.78
CA TRP A 462 29.87 -2.91 7.98
C TRP A 462 30.65 -4.09 7.36
N ARG A 463 29.96 -5.18 7.01
CA ARG A 463 30.56 -6.28 6.26
C ARG A 463 30.68 -5.98 4.77
N GLU A 464 30.05 -4.92 4.27
CA GLU A 464 30.11 -4.47 2.87
C GLU A 464 29.70 -5.57 1.88
N VAL A 465 28.69 -6.36 2.21
CA VAL A 465 28.13 -7.43 1.35
C VAL A 465 26.78 -7.00 0.78
N PRO A 466 26.35 -7.53 -0.38
CA PRO A 466 25.03 -7.28 -0.92
C PRO A 466 23.95 -7.66 0.10
N PHE A 467 23.05 -6.73 0.40
CA PHE A 467 22.04 -6.93 1.42
C PHE A 467 20.74 -6.19 1.07
N LEU A 468 19.61 -6.56 1.70
CA LEU A 468 18.35 -5.85 1.57
C LEU A 468 18.10 -5.03 2.84
N TYR A 469 17.92 -3.73 2.67
CA TYR A 469 17.53 -2.82 3.73
C TYR A 469 16.08 -2.43 3.62
N ARG A 470 15.46 -2.12 4.74
CA ARG A 470 14.15 -1.47 4.81
C ARG A 470 14.38 0.01 5.02
N THR A 471 14.23 0.80 3.97
CA THR A 471 14.52 2.23 3.99
C THR A 471 13.25 3.05 4.03
N HIS A 472 13.31 4.15 4.75
CA HIS A 472 12.28 5.18 4.78
C HIS A 472 12.98 6.52 4.58
N GLU A 473 12.86 7.07 3.39
CA GLU A 473 13.57 8.27 2.98
C GLU A 473 13.08 9.52 3.73
N VAL A 474 13.90 10.55 3.74
CA VAL A 474 13.51 11.88 4.24
C VAL A 474 12.33 12.38 3.42
N PRO A 475 11.32 12.98 4.07
CA PRO A 475 10.16 13.53 3.37
C PRO A 475 10.55 14.59 2.35
N ASP A 476 9.77 14.66 1.27
CA ASP A 476 9.92 15.67 0.23
C ASP A 476 9.82 17.10 0.78
N GLU A 477 10.74 17.97 0.36
CA GLU A 477 10.86 19.35 0.86
C GLU A 477 9.59 20.18 0.59
N GLU A 478 8.95 20.00 -0.58
CA GLU A 478 7.73 20.73 -0.91
C GLU A 478 6.54 20.28 -0.07
N LYS A 479 6.44 18.98 0.22
CA LYS A 479 5.40 18.45 1.12
C LYS A 479 5.56 18.98 2.54
N ILE A 480 6.80 19.03 3.03
CA ILE A 480 7.10 19.58 4.36
C ILE A 480 6.85 21.09 4.40
N LYS A 481 7.16 21.85 3.36
CA LYS A 481 6.83 23.29 3.26
C LYS A 481 5.31 23.50 3.31
N LYS A 482 4.53 22.69 2.58
CA LYS A 482 3.07 22.74 2.61
C LYS A 482 2.52 22.42 4.00
N LEU A 483 3.05 21.36 4.64
CA LEU A 483 2.71 21.00 6.02
C LEU A 483 3.05 22.15 6.98
N SER A 484 4.26 22.70 6.91
CA SER A 484 4.70 23.82 7.76
C SER A 484 3.81 25.05 7.59
N THR A 485 3.48 25.44 6.35
CA THR A 485 2.57 26.54 6.08
C THR A 485 1.19 26.30 6.72
N PHE A 486 0.70 25.08 6.63
CA PHE A 486 -0.59 24.71 7.17
C PHE A 486 -0.61 24.76 8.71
N ILE A 487 0.35 24.10 9.39
CA ILE A 487 0.39 24.04 10.86
C ILE A 487 0.64 25.40 11.51
N ASN A 488 1.27 26.33 10.79
CA ASN A 488 1.45 27.71 11.27
C ASN A 488 0.12 28.41 11.56
N ASN A 489 -0.98 28.04 10.86
CA ASN A 489 -2.30 28.58 11.13
C ASN A 489 -2.84 28.19 12.50
N PHE A 490 -2.30 27.12 13.09
CA PHE A 490 -2.66 26.62 14.43
C PHE A 490 -1.61 27.00 15.48
N GLY A 491 -0.57 27.75 15.10
CA GLY A 491 0.50 28.19 16.01
C GLY A 491 1.61 27.16 16.23
N TYR A 492 1.65 26.08 15.45
CA TYR A 492 2.70 25.09 15.50
C TYR A 492 3.78 25.36 14.45
N HIS A 493 5.01 25.02 14.73
CA HIS A 493 6.14 25.29 13.83
C HIS A 493 7.07 24.08 13.73
N ILE A 494 7.53 23.79 12.52
CA ILE A 494 8.61 22.85 12.24
C ILE A 494 9.84 23.65 11.85
N HIS A 495 10.97 23.40 12.50
CA HIS A 495 12.24 23.99 12.11
C HIS A 495 12.89 23.14 11.02
N VAL A 496 12.90 23.66 9.81
CA VAL A 496 13.58 23.05 8.66
C VAL A 496 14.80 23.91 8.34
N HIS A 497 16.01 23.33 8.47
CA HIS A 497 17.24 23.95 7.99
C HIS A 497 17.49 23.49 6.54
N ASP A 498 18.41 22.55 6.32
CA ASP A 498 18.65 21.97 5.00
C ASP A 498 17.70 20.80 4.72
N GLU A 499 17.46 19.93 5.73
CA GLU A 499 16.52 18.81 5.71
C GLU A 499 15.76 18.73 7.03
N VAL A 500 14.51 18.22 6.97
CA VAL A 500 13.74 17.94 8.18
C VAL A 500 14.32 16.74 8.91
N LYS A 501 14.48 16.85 10.24
CA LYS A 501 14.93 15.75 11.08
C LYS A 501 13.75 15.03 11.72
N PRO A 502 13.84 13.70 11.95
CA PRO A 502 12.77 12.94 12.61
C PRO A 502 12.32 13.56 13.94
N LYS A 503 13.27 14.09 14.71
CA LYS A 503 13.01 14.74 16.01
C LYS A 503 12.10 15.97 15.91
N GLU A 504 12.13 16.72 14.80
CA GLU A 504 11.25 17.88 14.61
C GLU A 504 9.81 17.43 14.38
N ILE A 505 9.62 16.35 13.63
CA ILE A 505 8.31 15.74 13.43
C ILE A 505 7.79 15.13 14.74
N GLN A 506 8.62 14.39 15.46
CA GLN A 506 8.28 13.84 16.77
C GLN A 506 7.82 14.95 17.73
N LYS A 507 8.57 16.06 17.80
CA LYS A 507 8.23 17.21 18.62
C LYS A 507 6.88 17.83 18.24
N LEU A 508 6.60 17.97 16.93
CA LEU A 508 5.30 18.45 16.44
C LEU A 508 4.17 17.54 16.95
N LEU A 509 4.31 16.22 16.76
CA LEU A 509 3.27 15.25 17.17
C LEU A 509 3.06 15.27 18.69
N SER A 510 4.13 15.37 19.48
CA SER A 510 4.03 15.50 20.94
C SER A 510 3.37 16.83 21.39
N GLN A 511 3.49 17.90 20.60
CA GLN A 511 2.84 19.18 20.91
C GLN A 511 1.34 19.16 20.62
N VAL A 512 0.90 18.38 19.65
CA VAL A 512 -0.53 18.29 19.27
C VAL A 512 -1.27 17.18 20.02
N GLU A 513 -0.56 16.31 20.72
CA GLU A 513 -1.15 15.22 21.50
C GLU A 513 -2.19 15.75 22.51
N GLY A 514 -3.41 15.18 22.50
CA GLY A 514 -4.55 15.59 23.32
C GLY A 514 -5.22 16.90 22.92
N THR A 515 -4.77 17.55 21.83
CA THR A 515 -5.44 18.76 21.30
C THR A 515 -6.51 18.41 20.26
N PRO A 516 -7.47 19.30 19.99
CA PRO A 516 -8.47 19.08 18.94
C PRO A 516 -7.86 18.86 17.53
N GLU A 517 -6.68 19.43 17.28
CA GLU A 517 -5.98 19.40 16.02
C GLU A 517 -5.11 18.14 15.83
N GLU A 518 -4.96 17.30 16.85
CA GLU A 518 -4.08 16.11 16.85
C GLU A 518 -4.35 15.22 15.65
N ALA A 519 -5.59 14.78 15.45
CA ALA A 519 -5.96 13.85 14.38
C ALA A 519 -5.63 14.41 12.99
N LEU A 520 -5.86 15.72 12.79
CA LEU A 520 -5.57 16.40 11.54
C LEU A 520 -4.08 16.49 11.28
N ILE A 521 -3.34 17.06 12.23
CA ILE A 521 -1.90 17.33 12.05
C ILE A 521 -1.15 16.02 11.92
N SER A 522 -1.50 14.99 12.69
CA SER A 522 -0.92 13.66 12.59
C SER A 522 -1.18 13.01 11.22
N ARG A 523 -2.41 13.09 10.67
CA ARG A 523 -2.73 12.58 9.33
C ARG A 523 -2.00 13.34 8.22
N LEU A 524 -1.94 14.66 8.27
CA LEU A 524 -1.23 15.46 7.26
C LEU A 524 0.28 15.22 7.35
N THR A 525 0.81 15.07 8.55
CA THR A 525 2.20 14.71 8.77
C THR A 525 2.49 13.35 8.15
N LEU A 526 1.69 12.31 8.41
CA LEU A 526 1.85 11.00 7.80
C LEU A 526 1.79 11.05 6.27
N ARG A 527 0.85 11.80 5.69
CA ARG A 527 0.74 11.98 4.23
C ARG A 527 1.93 12.70 3.61
N SER A 528 2.65 13.48 4.40
CA SER A 528 3.86 14.18 3.95
C SER A 528 5.10 13.28 3.97
N MET A 529 5.04 12.13 4.67
CA MET A 529 6.12 11.15 4.72
C MET A 529 6.25 10.39 3.41
N CYS A 530 7.45 9.88 3.13
CA CYS A 530 7.68 8.90 2.09
C CYS A 530 7.12 7.53 2.52
N GLN A 531 6.88 6.65 1.56
CA GLN A 531 6.57 5.25 1.86
C GLN A 531 7.87 4.47 2.04
N ALA A 532 7.94 3.61 3.05
CA ALA A 532 9.07 2.72 3.24
C ALA A 532 9.12 1.67 2.11
N LYS A 533 10.33 1.28 1.71
CA LYS A 533 10.59 0.33 0.61
C LYS A 533 11.80 -0.54 0.90
N TYR A 534 11.96 -1.63 0.16
CA TYR A 534 13.19 -2.42 0.18
C TYR A 534 14.19 -1.87 -0.82
N THR A 535 15.45 -1.73 -0.40
CA THR A 535 16.54 -1.20 -1.22
C THR A 535 17.83 -1.95 -0.94
N LEU A 536 18.83 -1.81 -1.83
CA LEU A 536 20.18 -2.31 -1.62
C LEU A 536 21.06 -1.29 -0.92
N GLU A 537 20.76 -0.01 -1.09
CA GLU A 537 21.48 1.07 -0.44
C GLU A 537 20.82 1.41 0.87
N ASN A 538 21.62 1.51 1.94
CA ASN A 538 21.11 1.93 3.23
C ASN A 538 21.03 3.45 3.30
N THR A 539 19.83 4.01 3.19
CA THR A 539 19.53 5.44 3.41
C THR A 539 18.98 5.71 4.82
N GLY A 540 18.89 4.67 5.65
CA GLY A 540 18.28 4.73 6.97
C GLY A 540 16.76 4.65 6.94
N HIS A 541 16.16 4.75 8.12
CA HIS A 541 14.71 4.70 8.28
C HIS A 541 14.22 5.93 9.06
N PHE A 542 13.72 6.93 8.34
CA PHE A 542 13.32 8.23 8.89
C PHE A 542 12.33 8.09 10.07
N GLY A 543 11.22 7.37 9.89
CA GLY A 543 10.20 7.21 10.93
C GLY A 543 10.72 6.59 12.23
N LEU A 544 11.63 5.60 12.14
CA LEU A 544 12.27 4.98 13.30
C LEU A 544 13.48 5.77 13.81
N ALA A 545 13.88 6.84 13.12
CA ALA A 545 15.15 7.52 13.33
C ALA A 545 16.35 6.54 13.41
N ALA A 546 16.27 5.43 12.66
CA ALA A 546 17.27 4.38 12.65
C ALA A 546 18.28 4.63 11.51
N LYS A 547 19.56 4.53 11.83
CA LYS A 547 20.64 4.67 10.85
C LYS A 547 20.78 3.45 9.95
N TYR A 548 20.54 2.27 10.51
CA TYR A 548 20.56 0.99 9.84
C TYR A 548 19.27 0.26 10.16
N TYR A 549 18.57 -0.26 9.14
CA TYR A 549 17.37 -1.02 9.38
C TYR A 549 17.10 -2.03 8.26
N THR A 550 16.70 -3.23 8.64
CA THR A 550 16.27 -4.30 7.75
C THR A 550 15.09 -5.03 8.35
N HIS A 551 14.45 -5.88 7.59
CA HIS A 551 13.49 -6.85 8.09
C HIS A 551 14.14 -8.23 8.16
N PHE A 552 14.37 -8.73 9.37
CA PHE A 552 15.02 -10.00 9.67
C PHE A 552 14.07 -11.00 10.35
N THR A 553 13.04 -10.49 11.03
CA THR A 553 12.32 -11.22 12.07
C THR A 553 11.09 -12.01 11.61
N SER A 554 10.75 -12.03 10.31
CA SER A 554 9.53 -12.71 9.83
C SER A 554 9.68 -13.43 8.48
N PRO A 555 10.56 -14.41 8.34
CA PRO A 555 10.82 -15.12 7.07
C PRO A 555 9.70 -16.06 6.63
N ILE A 556 8.77 -16.46 7.51
CA ILE A 556 7.60 -17.27 7.14
C ILE A 556 6.66 -16.46 6.26
N ARG A 557 6.51 -15.17 6.55
CA ARG A 557 5.53 -14.30 5.92
C ARG A 557 6.10 -13.18 5.05
N ARG A 558 7.41 -12.93 5.07
CA ARG A 558 8.07 -11.91 4.24
C ARG A 558 9.28 -12.46 3.50
N TYR A 559 9.29 -12.35 2.19
CA TYR A 559 10.40 -12.85 1.37
C TYR A 559 11.73 -12.09 1.57
N PRO A 560 11.78 -10.77 1.79
CA PRO A 560 13.04 -10.08 2.10
C PRO A 560 13.79 -10.68 3.29
N ASP A 561 13.07 -11.02 4.36
CA ASP A 561 13.63 -11.68 5.55
C ASP A 561 14.23 -13.04 5.18
N LEU A 562 13.49 -13.85 4.42
CA LEU A 562 13.96 -15.13 3.90
C LEU A 562 15.24 -14.95 3.05
N GLN A 563 15.27 -13.94 2.21
CA GLN A 563 16.41 -13.65 1.34
C GLN A 563 17.66 -13.24 2.13
N ILE A 564 17.52 -12.35 3.12
CA ILE A 564 18.69 -11.97 3.93
C ILE A 564 19.19 -13.11 4.82
N HIS A 565 18.29 -13.97 5.31
CA HIS A 565 18.69 -15.19 6.04
C HIS A 565 19.64 -16.06 5.23
N ARG A 566 19.44 -16.19 3.91
CA ARG A 566 20.37 -16.92 3.02
C ARG A 566 21.74 -16.27 2.99
N ILE A 567 21.79 -14.95 2.81
CA ILE A 567 23.05 -14.20 2.77
C ILE A 567 23.80 -14.34 4.10
N ILE A 568 23.07 -14.19 5.22
CA ILE A 568 23.60 -14.36 6.57
C ILE A 568 24.21 -15.76 6.75
N LYS A 569 23.48 -16.81 6.41
CA LYS A 569 23.93 -18.19 6.55
C LYS A 569 25.13 -18.53 5.65
N GLU A 570 25.14 -18.03 4.42
CA GLU A 570 26.32 -18.20 3.53
C GLU A 570 27.56 -17.50 4.10
N ASN A 571 27.38 -16.31 4.68
CA ASN A 571 28.45 -15.60 5.36
C ASN A 571 28.95 -16.36 6.61
N LEU A 572 28.06 -16.81 7.49
CA LEU A 572 28.40 -17.58 8.69
C LEU A 572 29.16 -18.88 8.36
N ARG A 573 28.81 -19.51 7.26
CA ARG A 573 29.44 -20.75 6.77
C ARG A 573 30.70 -20.51 5.93
N GLY A 574 31.15 -19.27 5.75
CA GLY A 574 32.29 -18.92 4.90
C GLY A 574 32.08 -19.23 3.42
N ARG A 575 30.83 -19.26 2.95
CA ARG A 575 30.47 -19.59 1.56
C ARG A 575 30.15 -18.36 0.71
N LEU A 576 30.11 -17.17 1.29
CA LEU A 576 29.85 -15.92 0.60
C LEU A 576 31.14 -15.44 -0.10
N ASN A 577 31.48 -16.09 -1.22
CA ASN A 577 32.63 -15.77 -2.06
C ASN A 577 32.26 -14.75 -3.18
N GLU A 578 33.23 -14.28 -3.95
CA GLU A 578 33.04 -13.31 -5.03
C GLU A 578 31.92 -13.69 -6.01
N ASN A 579 31.82 -14.93 -6.43
CA ASN A 579 30.77 -15.40 -7.33
C ASN A 579 29.37 -15.28 -6.69
N ARG A 580 29.26 -15.51 -5.37
CA ARG A 580 27.99 -15.36 -4.65
C ARG A 580 27.65 -13.90 -4.44
N ILE A 581 28.63 -13.06 -4.17
CA ILE A 581 28.44 -11.60 -4.10
C ILE A 581 27.91 -11.08 -5.44
N GLU A 582 28.58 -11.39 -6.55
CA GLU A 582 28.16 -10.99 -7.89
C GLU A 582 26.76 -11.52 -8.25
N HIS A 583 26.43 -12.74 -7.81
CA HIS A 583 25.10 -13.29 -7.97
C HIS A 583 24.04 -12.48 -7.22
N TYR A 584 24.29 -12.10 -5.94
CA TYR A 584 23.36 -11.32 -5.15
C TYR A 584 23.21 -9.88 -5.68
N ASP A 585 24.29 -9.23 -6.09
CA ASP A 585 24.26 -7.92 -6.74
C ASP A 585 23.34 -7.91 -7.97
N LYS A 586 23.30 -9.02 -8.70
CA LYS A 586 22.46 -9.16 -9.88
C LYS A 586 20.98 -9.38 -9.57
N ILE A 587 20.65 -10.18 -8.55
CA ILE A 587 19.25 -10.57 -8.29
C ILE A 587 18.53 -9.64 -7.32
N LEU A 588 19.23 -9.05 -6.35
CA LEU A 588 18.60 -8.27 -5.28
C LEU A 588 17.83 -7.02 -5.75
N PRO A 589 18.24 -6.30 -6.81
CA PRO A 589 17.44 -5.17 -7.32
C PRO A 589 16.01 -5.59 -7.71
N GLU A 590 15.87 -6.72 -8.39
CA GLU A 590 14.57 -7.24 -8.81
C GLU A 590 13.79 -7.77 -7.60
N VAL A 591 14.45 -8.46 -6.68
CA VAL A 591 13.83 -8.94 -5.42
C VAL A 591 13.30 -7.77 -4.59
N ALA A 592 14.07 -6.69 -4.41
CA ALA A 592 13.67 -5.50 -3.68
C ALA A 592 12.43 -4.85 -4.29
N LYS A 593 12.43 -4.67 -5.62
CA LYS A 593 11.29 -4.12 -6.36
C LYS A 593 10.05 -5.01 -6.21
N GLN A 594 10.18 -6.30 -6.51
CA GLN A 594 9.09 -7.27 -6.44
C GLN A 594 8.46 -7.30 -5.04
N CYS A 595 9.28 -7.36 -3.97
CA CYS A 595 8.77 -7.40 -2.60
C CYS A 595 8.07 -6.10 -2.20
N SER A 596 8.60 -4.95 -2.59
CA SER A 596 7.95 -3.65 -2.33
C SER A 596 6.61 -3.51 -3.06
N ASP A 597 6.54 -4.00 -4.31
CA ASP A 597 5.30 -3.98 -5.09
C ASP A 597 4.25 -4.93 -4.50
N ARG A 598 4.66 -6.13 -4.04
CA ARG A 598 3.75 -7.11 -3.43
C ARG A 598 3.26 -6.68 -2.05
N GLU A 599 4.09 -6.03 -1.27
CA GLU A 599 3.68 -5.43 0.02
C GLU A 599 2.58 -4.37 -0.19
N ARG A 600 2.79 -3.44 -1.13
CA ARG A 600 1.76 -2.43 -1.46
C ARG A 600 0.45 -3.04 -1.94
N LEU A 601 0.54 -4.09 -2.75
CA LEU A 601 -0.64 -4.82 -3.24
C LEU A 601 -1.39 -5.51 -2.08
N ALA A 602 -0.66 -6.10 -1.13
CA ALA A 602 -1.22 -6.71 0.07
C ALA A 602 -1.95 -5.68 0.93
N GLU A 603 -1.28 -4.57 1.28
CA GLU A 603 -1.85 -3.46 2.06
C GLU A 603 -3.11 -2.87 1.40
N GLU A 604 -3.09 -2.70 0.07
CA GLU A 604 -4.26 -2.19 -0.66
C GLU A 604 -5.43 -3.17 -0.61
N THR A 605 -5.16 -4.47 -0.78
CA THR A 605 -6.19 -5.52 -0.70
C THR A 605 -6.79 -5.60 0.70
N GLU A 606 -5.97 -5.61 1.74
CA GLU A 606 -6.40 -5.62 3.15
C GLU A 606 -7.29 -4.41 3.45
N ARG A 607 -6.87 -3.22 3.03
CA ARG A 607 -7.64 -1.98 3.19
C ARG A 607 -8.99 -2.04 2.48
N GLU A 608 -9.05 -2.59 1.27
CA GLU A 608 -10.30 -2.71 0.53
C GLU A 608 -11.27 -3.73 1.17
N VAL A 609 -10.76 -4.82 1.71
CA VAL A 609 -11.56 -5.78 2.50
C VAL A 609 -12.12 -5.11 3.77
N VAL A 610 -11.29 -4.34 4.48
CA VAL A 610 -11.73 -3.60 5.67
C VAL A 610 -12.83 -2.60 5.33
N LYS A 611 -12.69 -1.83 4.26
CA LYS A 611 -13.72 -0.87 3.79
C LYS A 611 -15.03 -1.58 3.46
N MET A 612 -14.95 -2.71 2.74
CA MET A 612 -16.13 -3.49 2.37
C MET A 612 -16.86 -4.01 3.63
N LYS A 613 -16.12 -4.56 4.58
CA LYS A 613 -16.71 -5.09 5.83
C LYS A 613 -17.26 -3.98 6.72
N LYS A 614 -16.62 -2.81 6.77
CA LYS A 614 -17.18 -1.61 7.43
C LYS A 614 -18.50 -1.18 6.80
N ALA A 615 -18.59 -1.14 5.48
CA ALA A 615 -19.83 -0.80 4.78
C ALA A 615 -20.92 -1.87 5.00
N GLU A 616 -20.55 -3.17 4.99
CA GLU A 616 -21.48 -4.27 5.30
C GLU A 616 -22.03 -4.15 6.73
N TYR A 617 -21.19 -3.83 7.71
CA TYR A 617 -21.58 -3.61 9.09
C TYR A 617 -22.53 -2.40 9.21
N MET A 618 -22.17 -1.27 8.65
CA MET A 618 -22.98 -0.05 8.74
C MET A 618 -24.32 -0.15 8.00
N ARG A 619 -24.43 -1.01 7.00
CA ARG A 619 -25.70 -1.29 6.34
C ARG A 619 -26.76 -1.86 7.30
N MET A 620 -26.34 -2.60 8.33
CA MET A 620 -27.25 -3.13 9.37
C MET A 620 -27.67 -2.06 10.39
N HIS A 621 -26.99 -0.91 10.40
CA HIS A 621 -27.17 0.19 11.33
C HIS A 621 -27.74 1.47 10.68
N ILE A 622 -28.32 1.35 9.47
CA ILE A 622 -28.96 2.49 8.79
C ILE A 622 -30.08 3.06 9.66
N GLY A 623 -30.06 4.38 9.84
CA GLY A 623 -31.00 5.13 10.68
C GLY A 623 -30.54 5.33 12.13
N GLU A 624 -29.51 4.66 12.58
CA GLU A 624 -28.92 4.85 13.91
C GLU A 624 -28.06 6.11 13.98
N GLU A 625 -27.98 6.70 15.16
CA GLU A 625 -27.22 7.93 15.43
C GLU A 625 -25.96 7.63 16.24
N TYR A 626 -24.88 8.30 15.89
CA TYR A 626 -23.58 8.17 16.53
C TYR A 626 -22.93 9.53 16.77
N GLU A 627 -22.15 9.62 17.83
CA GLU A 627 -21.18 10.70 18.00
C GLU A 627 -19.90 10.34 17.25
N GLY A 628 -19.37 11.26 16.47
CA GLY A 628 -18.14 11.09 15.74
C GLY A 628 -17.30 12.36 15.73
N VAL A 629 -16.12 12.25 15.14
CA VAL A 629 -15.17 13.36 14.99
C VAL A 629 -14.96 13.61 13.50
N ILE A 630 -14.96 14.86 13.07
CA ILE A 630 -14.66 15.22 11.69
C ILE A 630 -13.20 14.83 11.41
N SER A 631 -13.02 13.81 10.58
CA SER A 631 -11.73 13.23 10.21
C SER A 631 -11.17 13.77 8.89
N GLY A 632 -12.02 14.42 8.09
CA GLY A 632 -11.63 14.99 6.81
C GLY A 632 -12.61 16.05 6.34
N VAL A 633 -12.11 17.11 5.71
CA VAL A 633 -12.91 18.13 5.03
C VAL A 633 -12.44 18.25 3.60
N THR A 634 -13.38 18.17 2.66
CA THR A 634 -13.09 18.21 1.22
C THR A 634 -14.19 19.02 0.51
N LYS A 635 -13.97 19.38 -0.74
CA LYS A 635 -15.00 20.03 -1.57
C LYS A 635 -16.31 19.20 -1.75
N TRP A 636 -16.26 17.90 -1.42
CA TRP A 636 -17.40 16.99 -1.53
C TRP A 636 -18.25 16.94 -0.26
N GLY A 637 -17.68 17.36 0.88
CA GLY A 637 -18.32 17.30 2.18
C GLY A 637 -17.32 17.02 3.29
N ILE A 638 -17.84 16.62 4.44
CA ILE A 638 -17.08 16.30 5.63
C ILE A 638 -17.08 14.78 5.87
N TYR A 639 -15.90 14.24 6.15
CA TYR A 639 -15.76 12.86 6.60
C TYR A 639 -15.83 12.82 8.13
N VAL A 640 -16.57 11.89 8.66
CA VAL A 640 -16.75 11.73 10.12
C VAL A 640 -16.32 10.32 10.49
N GLU A 641 -15.40 10.22 11.45
CA GLU A 641 -14.92 8.97 12.02
C GLU A 641 -15.63 8.70 13.35
N LEU A 642 -16.19 7.51 13.47
CA LEU A 642 -16.86 7.02 14.67
C LEU A 642 -15.84 6.39 15.64
N PRO A 643 -16.17 6.22 16.95
CA PRO A 643 -15.29 5.59 17.94
C PRO A 643 -14.84 4.17 17.57
N ASN A 644 -15.61 3.46 16.74
CA ASN A 644 -15.28 2.14 16.23
C ASN A 644 -14.42 2.15 14.97
N THR A 645 -13.80 3.30 14.65
CA THR A 645 -12.94 3.51 13.44
C THR A 645 -13.67 3.50 12.09
N VAL A 646 -14.99 3.44 12.09
CA VAL A 646 -15.77 3.57 10.84
C VAL A 646 -15.79 5.03 10.42
N GLU A 647 -15.44 5.29 9.15
CA GLU A 647 -15.49 6.62 8.55
C GLU A 647 -16.59 6.68 7.48
N GLY A 648 -17.40 7.73 7.50
CA GLY A 648 -18.43 7.97 6.50
C GLY A 648 -18.45 9.43 6.04
N LEU A 649 -19.08 9.68 4.88
CA LEU A 649 -19.18 11.01 4.26
C LEU A 649 -20.55 11.64 4.57
N VAL A 650 -20.53 12.83 5.13
CA VAL A 650 -21.67 13.77 5.03
C VAL A 650 -21.43 14.62 3.80
N HIS A 651 -22.21 14.39 2.75
CA HIS A 651 -22.02 15.09 1.49
C HIS A 651 -22.43 16.56 1.62
N VAL A 652 -21.73 17.47 0.93
CA VAL A 652 -21.99 18.92 1.02
C VAL A 652 -23.44 19.32 0.68
N VAL A 653 -24.11 18.55 -0.19
CA VAL A 653 -25.54 18.77 -0.55
C VAL A 653 -26.51 18.40 0.59
N ASP A 654 -26.04 17.60 1.56
CA ASP A 654 -26.83 17.19 2.72
C ASP A 654 -26.67 18.16 3.91
N LEU A 655 -25.76 19.12 3.79
CA LEU A 655 -25.63 20.27 4.68
C LEU A 655 -26.65 21.33 4.25
N ARG A 656 -27.93 21.13 4.65
CA ARG A 656 -29.09 21.88 4.11
C ARG A 656 -29.35 23.23 4.75
N ASP A 657 -28.64 23.56 5.81
CA ASP A 657 -28.80 24.77 6.57
C ASP A 657 -28.15 26.02 5.96
N ASP A 658 -27.20 25.81 5.01
CA ASP A 658 -26.53 26.89 4.27
C ASP A 658 -25.89 26.36 2.96
N HIS A 659 -25.33 27.26 2.18
CA HIS A 659 -24.42 26.93 1.08
C HIS A 659 -22.99 26.94 1.58
N TYR A 660 -22.32 25.78 1.52
CA TYR A 660 -21.01 25.60 2.11
C TYR A 660 -19.88 25.61 1.08
N ASN A 661 -18.85 26.38 1.38
CA ASN A 661 -17.63 26.49 0.57
C ASN A 661 -16.45 25.85 1.31
N PHE A 662 -15.69 25.01 0.59
CA PHE A 662 -14.47 24.44 1.11
C PHE A 662 -13.31 25.42 0.98
N ILE A 663 -12.65 25.71 2.10
CA ILE A 663 -11.46 26.57 2.18
C ILE A 663 -10.22 25.67 2.31
N GLU A 664 -9.48 25.54 1.22
CA GLU A 664 -8.31 24.64 1.13
C GLU A 664 -7.19 25.05 2.10
N GLN A 665 -7.01 26.34 2.37
CA GLN A 665 -5.94 26.85 3.24
C GLN A 665 -6.10 26.45 4.70
N THR A 666 -7.33 26.30 5.17
CA THR A 666 -7.64 25.97 6.58
C THR A 666 -8.30 24.60 6.75
N TYR A 667 -8.59 23.90 5.64
CA TYR A 667 -9.36 22.63 5.63
C TYR A 667 -10.69 22.76 6.39
N GLU A 668 -11.41 23.86 6.12
CA GLU A 668 -12.69 24.16 6.73
C GLU A 668 -13.80 24.18 5.68
N MET A 669 -14.99 23.78 6.09
CA MET A 669 -16.23 23.99 5.34
C MET A 669 -16.97 25.17 5.96
N VAL A 670 -17.16 26.27 5.21
CA VAL A 670 -17.72 27.52 5.74
C VAL A 670 -19.04 27.83 5.03
N GLY A 671 -20.09 28.06 5.81
CA GLY A 671 -21.41 28.49 5.34
C GLY A 671 -21.37 29.94 4.87
N GLU A 672 -21.91 30.20 3.66
CA GLU A 672 -21.87 31.49 2.99
C GLU A 672 -22.72 32.56 3.72
N HIS A 673 -23.84 32.18 4.27
CA HIS A 673 -24.80 33.11 4.92
C HIS A 673 -24.73 33.08 6.44
N THR A 674 -24.57 31.90 7.02
CA THR A 674 -24.55 31.70 8.48
C THR A 674 -23.20 31.94 9.11
N GLY A 675 -22.11 31.79 8.31
CA GLY A 675 -20.73 31.76 8.79
C GLY A 675 -20.45 30.53 9.67
N LYS A 676 -21.34 29.54 9.72
CA LYS A 676 -21.13 28.29 10.43
C LYS A 676 -19.98 27.54 9.79
N THR A 677 -19.07 27.02 10.60
CA THR A 677 -17.89 26.29 10.12
C THR A 677 -17.90 24.88 10.62
N TYR A 678 -17.44 23.94 9.77
CA TYR A 678 -17.09 22.60 10.18
C TYR A 678 -15.58 22.40 9.99
N LYS A 679 -14.91 22.00 11.07
CA LYS A 679 -13.46 21.89 11.15
C LYS A 679 -13.06 20.47 11.51
N LEU A 680 -11.85 20.12 11.11
CA LEU A 680 -11.25 18.85 11.50
C LEU A 680 -11.08 18.79 13.03
N GLY A 681 -11.30 17.59 13.61
CA GLY A 681 -11.27 17.38 15.04
C GLY A 681 -12.56 17.78 15.78
N GLU A 682 -13.53 18.44 15.11
CA GLU A 682 -14.81 18.83 15.72
C GLU A 682 -15.70 17.60 15.95
N LYS A 683 -16.33 17.53 17.13
CA LYS A 683 -17.31 16.50 17.44
C LYS A 683 -18.65 16.83 16.80
N VAL A 684 -19.21 15.87 16.11
CA VAL A 684 -20.53 16.00 15.45
C VAL A 684 -21.36 14.77 15.71
N ARG A 685 -22.68 14.97 15.74
CA ARG A 685 -23.63 13.86 15.78
C ARG A 685 -24.13 13.58 14.38
N VAL A 686 -24.05 12.32 14.00
CA VAL A 686 -24.40 11.87 12.65
C VAL A 686 -25.37 10.70 12.70
N ARG A 687 -26.19 10.57 11.67
CA ARG A 687 -27.08 9.43 11.42
C ARG A 687 -26.59 8.71 10.18
N VAL A 688 -26.59 7.38 10.22
CA VAL A 688 -26.27 6.56 9.04
C VAL A 688 -27.39 6.69 8.02
N SER A 689 -27.14 7.35 6.90
CA SER A 689 -28.14 7.55 5.84
C SER A 689 -28.12 6.42 4.82
N ASP A 690 -26.93 5.92 4.45
CA ASP A 690 -26.74 4.83 3.48
C ASP A 690 -25.42 4.14 3.68
N ALA A 691 -25.35 2.86 3.30
CA ALA A 691 -24.09 2.10 3.26
C ALA A 691 -24.15 1.04 2.16
N ASP A 692 -23.24 1.14 1.21
CA ASP A 692 -23.15 0.25 0.07
C ASP A 692 -21.89 -0.62 0.15
N LYS A 693 -22.10 -1.94 0.32
CA LYS A 693 -21.03 -2.93 0.39
C LYS A 693 -20.22 -3.05 -0.91
N LEU A 694 -20.89 -2.93 -2.07
CA LEU A 694 -20.24 -3.06 -3.38
C LEU A 694 -19.44 -1.81 -3.72
N LEU A 695 -20.01 -0.64 -3.43
CA LEU A 695 -19.34 0.65 -3.59
C LEU A 695 -18.30 0.92 -2.49
N ARG A 696 -18.37 0.17 -1.39
CA ARG A 696 -17.52 0.33 -0.20
C ARG A 696 -17.62 1.75 0.38
N THR A 697 -18.83 2.33 0.30
CA THR A 697 -19.12 3.68 0.75
C THR A 697 -20.08 3.67 1.93
N ILE A 698 -19.89 4.62 2.82
CA ILE A 698 -20.75 4.87 3.98
C ILE A 698 -21.10 6.36 3.93
N ASN A 699 -22.39 6.65 3.96
CA ASN A 699 -22.92 8.01 3.96
C ASN A 699 -23.60 8.31 5.29
N PHE A 700 -23.34 9.52 5.77
CA PHE A 700 -23.95 10.06 6.98
C PHE A 700 -24.77 11.32 6.66
N GLU A 701 -25.70 11.62 7.52
CA GLU A 701 -26.37 12.93 7.64
C GLU A 701 -26.08 13.50 9.02
N LEU A 702 -26.06 14.83 9.15
CA LEU A 702 -26.00 15.47 10.47
C LEU A 702 -27.31 15.22 11.21
N ALA A 703 -27.27 14.79 12.49
CA ALA A 703 -28.40 14.48 13.32
C ALA A 703 -28.83 15.68 14.16
#